data_8eb6baeb2dcb8f09f3692ce9c1881722
#
_entry.id   8eb6baeb2dcb8f09f3692ce9c1881722
#
_cell.length_a   1.000
_cell.length_b   1.000
_cell.length_c   1.000
_cell.angle_alpha   90.00
_cell.angle_beta   90.00
_cell.angle_gamma   90.00
#
_symmetry.space_group_name_H-M   'P 1'
#
loop_
_entity.id
_entity.type
_entity.pdbx_description
1 polymer ?
#
loop_
_entity_poly.entity_id
_entity_poly.type
_entity_poly.pdbx_seq_one_letter_code
_entity_poly.pdbx_strand_id
1 'polypeptide(L)'
;MAEVAQDLKSEILALYEVETDEGPLRTLYEEFRTELVADLTEEKFADVYAQTMVYGLFTARVAHPEAFKAGDAASLIQFENPLLNEIYTRFRDETDGEIDVDELGLADLSAQLAVTDVESVVADFGAKNKREDPVVHFYEAFLAKFDPRARISAGAFYTPLPVVRFIVRAVDHALKTTFGLPLGVADSGTWGQVCAHLGISVPVGIRAESRFVSMLDPATGTGTFLVEWIRQAETSFKSVHPKGDWPAHLQNVVFPNMHAFEFMLAPYAIAHLRIALAAKEYDVEAPNLTILLTDTLDHPSDQLMIEEIADPVAAEGERAAQLKQETRFTVVIGNPPYEREQKDVGDTGKRKGGVVRHGTAGVAPLLDDVIEPMRATGHGKHVKNLYNDYIYFWRYGTWRATERPAGPGIVAFITASSFLDGVSIGGLRHHFRDVFDQLHVIDLGGEGRGARTEENVFDILTPVAIAVGIRGAGGSGCVVDYARVTGTRVAKFDWLETHDLNTADAIEVPGTGLAVLTPVSANDYQAWPEITELFPWIHSGSQLKRTWPIGPTKSVLSRRWSKLLALRDAAQDEAFRDTGFRGMDVETTALDGDTRLPSIRAKGMSAQPEATTRYGYRSFDRQWILADARLGDRMRPDLWRTMGPEQVFFTTLTSTKLGHGPVVTATPYVPDLHHFRGSYGAKDVMPLWRDTKAKNPNLASRLLAFLADALGAEVTAEDVATYVYALTGTSAFANRFSEELGEQAGPVHIPITKDHAVFARVAAFGRDLLWWHTWGERFGEPGTVTGAAEEISAVSGMPEGFSYDPTAHVVRVGTGCFGPVAPEVWEFEVSGLRVLQSWLAYRMGKGKGKKSSPLDDIRPAKWTFTDELLLLLHTLEYTVQVTPTAAQMLLEVVSGSVFLAAELPTPTDAERKAPK
;
A
#
# COMPACT_ATOMS: atom_id res chain seq x y z
N MET A 1 -0.11 -30.22 -12.39
CA MET A 1 -0.58 -28.99 -13.07
C MET A 1 0.44 -27.87 -13.06
N ALA A 2 0.93 -27.35 -11.94
CA ALA A 2 1.86 -26.23 -11.93
C ALA A 2 3.23 -26.57 -12.55
N GLU A 3 3.74 -27.79 -12.35
CA GLU A 3 4.97 -28.29 -12.98
C GLU A 3 4.78 -28.44 -14.49
N VAL A 4 3.68 -29.06 -14.92
CA VAL A 4 3.36 -29.20 -16.36
C VAL A 4 3.21 -27.84 -17.03
N ALA A 5 2.59 -26.85 -16.36
CA ALA A 5 2.50 -25.50 -16.91
C ALA A 5 3.87 -24.81 -17.01
N GLN A 6 4.79 -25.05 -16.07
CA GLN A 6 6.18 -24.53 -16.15
C GLN A 6 6.97 -25.18 -17.29
N ASP A 7 6.81 -26.48 -17.46
CA ASP A 7 7.45 -27.22 -18.56
C ASP A 7 6.92 -26.72 -19.91
N LEU A 8 5.59 -26.61 -20.05
CA LEU A 8 4.94 -26.07 -21.25
C LEU A 8 5.38 -24.64 -21.57
N LYS A 9 5.47 -23.75 -20.57
CA LYS A 9 6.03 -22.41 -20.74
C LYS A 9 7.45 -22.46 -21.30
N SER A 10 8.29 -23.34 -20.75
CA SER A 10 9.69 -23.46 -21.15
C SER A 10 9.82 -23.95 -22.60
N GLU A 11 8.99 -24.90 -23.00
CA GLU A 11 8.91 -25.40 -24.37
C GLU A 11 8.44 -24.33 -25.36
N ILE A 12 7.38 -23.57 -25.02
CA ILE A 12 6.90 -22.44 -25.84
C ILE A 12 8.02 -21.41 -26.07
N LEU A 13 8.77 -21.07 -25.03
CA LEU A 13 9.89 -20.13 -25.15
C LEU A 13 11.04 -20.71 -26.02
N ALA A 14 11.30 -22.01 -25.93
CA ALA A 14 12.28 -22.67 -26.78
C ALA A 14 11.83 -22.71 -28.25
N LEU A 15 10.54 -22.90 -28.51
CA LEU A 15 9.95 -22.83 -29.83
C LEU A 15 10.09 -21.43 -30.46
N TYR A 16 9.92 -20.36 -29.67
CA TYR A 16 10.15 -19.00 -30.17
C TYR A 16 11.58 -18.74 -30.67
N GLU A 17 12.61 -19.44 -30.14
CA GLU A 17 13.99 -19.29 -30.59
C GLU A 17 14.24 -19.91 -31.97
N VAL A 18 13.42 -20.87 -32.37
CA VAL A 18 13.57 -21.64 -33.62
C VAL A 18 12.50 -21.34 -34.68
N GLU A 19 11.36 -20.79 -34.28
CA GLU A 19 10.26 -20.47 -35.16
C GLU A 19 10.54 -19.25 -36.03
N THR A 20 10.06 -19.25 -37.28
CA THR A 20 10.16 -18.11 -38.20
C THR A 20 9.16 -17.00 -37.79
N ASP A 21 9.33 -15.78 -38.31
CA ASP A 21 8.43 -14.66 -38.04
C ASP A 21 6.98 -14.89 -38.53
N GLU A 22 6.76 -15.84 -39.43
CA GLU A 22 5.46 -16.27 -39.96
C GLU A 22 4.95 -17.56 -39.30
N GLY A 23 5.57 -18.02 -38.22
CA GLY A 23 5.17 -19.21 -37.51
C GLY A 23 3.87 -19.01 -36.69
N PRO A 24 3.11 -20.09 -36.41
CA PRO A 24 1.81 -20.01 -35.82
C PRO A 24 1.80 -19.37 -34.40
N LEU A 25 2.81 -19.68 -33.57
CA LEU A 25 2.92 -19.09 -32.22
C LEU A 25 3.26 -17.61 -32.26
N ARG A 26 4.18 -17.20 -33.15
CA ARG A 26 4.53 -15.79 -33.33
C ARG A 26 3.38 -15.00 -33.92
N THR A 27 2.66 -15.56 -34.88
CA THR A 27 1.47 -14.94 -35.45
C THR A 27 0.42 -14.70 -34.37
N LEU A 28 0.09 -15.71 -33.57
CA LEU A 28 -0.86 -15.60 -32.47
C LEU A 28 -0.40 -14.59 -31.41
N TYR A 29 0.88 -14.58 -31.06
CA TYR A 29 1.43 -13.58 -30.11
C TYR A 29 1.29 -12.15 -30.67
N GLU A 30 1.60 -11.93 -31.94
CA GLU A 30 1.50 -10.59 -32.54
C GLU A 30 0.03 -10.12 -32.66
N GLU A 31 -0.90 -11.02 -32.97
CA GLU A 31 -2.34 -10.75 -32.95
C GLU A 31 -2.79 -10.32 -31.55
N PHE A 32 -2.42 -11.08 -30.51
CA PHE A 32 -2.75 -10.71 -29.12
C PHE A 32 -2.16 -9.37 -28.71
N ARG A 33 -0.92 -9.12 -29.10
CA ARG A 33 -0.22 -7.87 -28.81
C ARG A 33 -0.84 -6.68 -29.51
N THR A 34 -1.28 -6.86 -30.75
CA THR A 34 -1.82 -5.79 -31.58
C THR A 34 -3.26 -5.48 -31.25
N GLU A 35 -4.09 -6.51 -31.04
CA GLU A 35 -5.54 -6.38 -30.96
C GLU A 35 -6.07 -6.33 -29.51
N LEU A 36 -5.41 -6.96 -28.53
CA LEU A 36 -5.94 -7.12 -27.19
C LEU A 36 -5.05 -6.47 -26.11
N VAL A 37 -3.74 -6.74 -26.10
CA VAL A 37 -2.85 -6.40 -24.98
C VAL A 37 -1.52 -5.86 -25.50
N ALA A 38 -1.42 -4.58 -25.77
CA ALA A 38 -0.25 -3.97 -26.38
C ALA A 38 1.07 -4.09 -25.56
N ASP A 39 1.00 -4.37 -24.26
CA ASP A 39 2.16 -4.56 -23.37
C ASP A 39 2.54 -6.05 -23.19
N LEU A 40 2.00 -6.94 -24.01
CA LEU A 40 2.30 -8.36 -23.97
C LEU A 40 3.75 -8.62 -24.43
N THR A 41 4.51 -9.34 -23.62
CA THR A 41 5.84 -9.84 -23.99
C THR A 41 5.77 -11.33 -24.31
N GLU A 42 6.72 -11.86 -25.11
CA GLU A 42 6.80 -13.30 -25.42
C GLU A 42 6.76 -14.16 -24.14
N GLU A 43 7.49 -13.76 -23.10
CA GLU A 43 7.52 -14.49 -21.83
C GLU A 43 6.16 -14.48 -21.15
N LYS A 44 5.45 -13.35 -21.13
CA LYS A 44 4.09 -13.24 -20.57
C LYS A 44 3.08 -14.01 -21.41
N PHE A 45 3.21 -14.02 -22.73
CA PHE A 45 2.34 -14.79 -23.58
C PHE A 45 2.52 -16.30 -23.33
N ALA A 46 3.77 -16.78 -23.25
CA ALA A 46 4.06 -18.18 -22.93
C ALA A 46 3.49 -18.58 -21.54
N ASP A 47 3.60 -17.69 -20.54
CA ASP A 47 3.00 -17.89 -19.21
C ASP A 47 1.48 -18.04 -19.28
N VAL A 48 0.83 -17.10 -19.93
CA VAL A 48 -0.62 -17.03 -20.07
C VAL A 48 -1.13 -18.24 -20.85
N TYR A 49 -0.46 -18.60 -21.92
CA TYR A 49 -0.79 -19.71 -22.77
C TYR A 49 -0.72 -21.04 -22.00
N ALA A 50 0.39 -21.31 -21.33
CA ALA A 50 0.58 -22.53 -20.54
C ALA A 50 -0.46 -22.66 -19.43
N GLN A 51 -0.80 -21.57 -18.76
CA GLN A 51 -1.86 -21.56 -17.77
C GLN A 51 -3.22 -21.90 -18.38
N THR A 52 -3.57 -21.29 -19.51
CA THR A 52 -4.86 -21.48 -20.17
C THR A 52 -5.06 -22.94 -20.60
N MET A 53 -4.04 -23.58 -21.16
CA MET A 53 -4.09 -24.99 -21.59
C MET A 53 -4.30 -25.93 -20.42
N VAL A 54 -3.50 -25.79 -19.36
CA VAL A 54 -3.60 -26.61 -18.16
C VAL A 54 -4.94 -26.44 -17.44
N TYR A 55 -5.45 -25.21 -17.39
CA TYR A 55 -6.76 -24.92 -16.81
C TYR A 55 -7.91 -25.36 -17.70
N GLY A 56 -7.76 -25.29 -19.02
CA GLY A 56 -8.74 -25.85 -19.96
C GLY A 56 -9.01 -27.33 -19.71
N LEU A 57 -7.95 -28.13 -19.56
CA LEU A 57 -8.07 -29.54 -19.21
C LEU A 57 -8.75 -29.79 -17.85
N PHE A 58 -8.37 -29.02 -16.83
CA PHE A 58 -9.02 -29.12 -15.52
C PHE A 58 -10.51 -28.77 -15.59
N THR A 59 -10.84 -27.73 -16.31
CA THR A 59 -12.20 -27.26 -16.57
C THR A 59 -13.04 -28.31 -17.25
N ALA A 60 -12.53 -28.88 -18.34
CA ALA A 60 -13.21 -29.97 -19.07
C ALA A 60 -13.47 -31.16 -18.17
N ARG A 61 -12.53 -31.51 -17.29
CA ARG A 61 -12.67 -32.58 -16.32
C ARG A 61 -13.77 -32.31 -15.29
N VAL A 62 -13.89 -31.07 -14.81
CA VAL A 62 -14.93 -30.65 -13.85
C VAL A 62 -16.32 -30.61 -14.53
N ALA A 63 -16.38 -30.03 -15.74
CA ALA A 63 -17.64 -29.83 -16.46
C ALA A 63 -18.22 -31.14 -17.02
N HIS A 64 -17.36 -32.04 -17.51
CA HIS A 64 -17.73 -33.28 -18.22
C HIS A 64 -17.03 -34.51 -17.67
N PRO A 65 -17.21 -34.90 -16.40
CA PRO A 65 -16.40 -35.92 -15.73
C PRO A 65 -16.40 -37.28 -16.41
N GLU A 66 -17.54 -37.74 -16.90
CA GLU A 66 -17.66 -39.07 -17.52
C GLU A 66 -17.10 -39.12 -18.95
N ALA A 67 -17.35 -38.07 -19.73
CA ALA A 67 -16.84 -38.01 -21.11
C ALA A 67 -15.31 -37.82 -21.09
N PHE A 68 -14.78 -37.03 -20.15
CA PHE A 68 -13.34 -36.83 -19.96
C PHE A 68 -12.62 -38.13 -19.58
N LYS A 69 -13.22 -38.96 -18.71
CA LYS A 69 -12.72 -40.30 -18.36
C LYS A 69 -12.74 -41.27 -19.55
N ALA A 70 -13.65 -41.09 -20.51
CA ALA A 70 -13.74 -41.93 -21.69
C ALA A 70 -12.61 -41.70 -22.74
N GLY A 71 -11.73 -40.72 -22.52
CA GLY A 71 -10.51 -40.54 -23.35
C GLY A 71 -10.63 -39.51 -24.45
N ASP A 72 -11.65 -38.65 -24.44
CA ASP A 72 -11.83 -37.59 -25.44
C ASP A 72 -11.62 -36.19 -24.81
N ALA A 73 -10.61 -36.10 -23.94
CA ALA A 73 -10.35 -34.91 -23.15
C ALA A 73 -10.14 -33.65 -24.04
N ALA A 74 -9.48 -33.79 -25.16
CA ALA A 74 -9.18 -32.70 -26.08
C ALA A 74 -10.42 -32.15 -26.81
N SER A 75 -11.39 -33.02 -27.15
CA SER A 75 -12.64 -32.60 -27.80
C SER A 75 -13.67 -32.02 -26.82
N LEU A 76 -13.45 -32.19 -25.53
CA LEU A 76 -14.34 -31.71 -24.47
C LEU A 76 -14.02 -30.30 -23.98
N ILE A 77 -12.89 -29.74 -24.36
CA ILE A 77 -12.56 -28.33 -24.13
C ILE A 77 -13.31 -27.50 -25.19
N GLN A 78 -14.62 -27.57 -25.18
CA GLN A 78 -15.45 -26.63 -25.92
C GLN A 78 -15.77 -25.46 -25.00
N PHE A 79 -15.03 -24.37 -25.14
CA PHE A 79 -15.46 -23.12 -24.56
C PHE A 79 -16.64 -22.58 -25.39
N GLU A 80 -17.69 -22.15 -24.75
CA GLU A 80 -18.76 -21.38 -25.42
C GLU A 80 -18.24 -20.04 -25.98
N ASN A 81 -17.06 -19.61 -25.51
CA ASN A 81 -16.40 -18.41 -25.95
C ASN A 81 -15.55 -18.67 -27.20
N PRO A 82 -15.82 -17.97 -28.35
CA PRO A 82 -15.12 -18.17 -29.60
C PRO A 82 -13.60 -17.96 -29.52
N LEU A 83 -13.15 -16.94 -28.76
CA LEU A 83 -11.73 -16.63 -28.57
C LEU A 83 -10.99 -17.79 -27.87
N LEU A 84 -11.54 -18.26 -26.74
CA LEU A 84 -10.92 -19.38 -26.00
C LEU A 84 -10.93 -20.68 -26.84
N ASN A 85 -11.98 -20.88 -27.60
CA ASN A 85 -12.09 -22.05 -28.49
C ASN A 85 -11.08 -21.98 -29.63
N GLU A 86 -10.88 -20.82 -30.21
CA GLU A 86 -9.89 -20.59 -31.26
C GLU A 86 -8.45 -20.80 -30.79
N ILE A 87 -8.10 -20.20 -29.64
CA ILE A 87 -6.79 -20.38 -28.99
C ILE A 87 -6.49 -21.86 -28.82
N TYR A 88 -7.49 -22.63 -28.42
CA TYR A 88 -7.34 -24.06 -28.19
C TYR A 88 -7.28 -24.85 -29.49
N THR A 89 -8.10 -24.50 -30.50
CA THR A 89 -8.20 -25.21 -31.78
C THR A 89 -6.97 -24.99 -32.65
N ARG A 90 -6.45 -23.76 -32.74
CA ARG A 90 -5.21 -23.47 -33.49
C ARG A 90 -4.05 -24.31 -33.00
N PHE A 91 -3.99 -24.58 -31.72
CA PHE A 91 -2.94 -25.41 -31.14
C PHE A 91 -3.09 -26.90 -31.41
N ARG A 92 -4.34 -27.36 -31.57
CA ARG A 92 -4.64 -28.76 -31.84
C ARG A 92 -4.51 -29.12 -33.33
N ASP A 93 -4.97 -28.25 -34.21
CA ASP A 93 -5.21 -28.55 -35.61
C ASP A 93 -4.06 -28.12 -36.56
N GLU A 94 -3.21 -27.14 -36.18
CA GLU A 94 -2.07 -26.70 -36.99
C GLU A 94 -0.79 -27.55 -36.82
N THR A 95 -0.87 -28.63 -36.05
CA THR A 95 0.22 -29.59 -35.83
C THR A 95 0.40 -30.64 -36.91
N ASP A 96 0.16 -30.33 -38.15
CA ASP A 96 0.59 -31.22 -39.26
C ASP A 96 2.11 -31.26 -39.44
N GLY A 97 2.89 -31.26 -38.32
CA GLY A 97 4.28 -31.62 -38.39
C GLY A 97 5.32 -31.01 -37.46
N GLU A 98 5.07 -30.01 -36.62
CA GLU A 98 6.15 -29.37 -35.87
C GLU A 98 5.99 -29.27 -34.35
N ILE A 99 4.80 -29.48 -33.77
CA ILE A 99 4.63 -29.49 -32.30
C ILE A 99 3.87 -30.75 -31.88
N ASP A 100 4.56 -31.68 -31.23
CA ASP A 100 3.92 -32.88 -30.68
C ASP A 100 3.33 -32.55 -29.32
N VAL A 101 1.98 -32.39 -29.25
CA VAL A 101 1.22 -32.13 -28.01
C VAL A 101 1.46 -33.20 -26.96
N ASP A 102 1.83 -34.42 -27.36
CA ASP A 102 2.18 -35.51 -26.46
C ASP A 102 3.56 -35.28 -25.80
N GLU A 103 4.51 -34.62 -26.48
CA GLU A 103 5.81 -34.23 -25.90
C GLU A 103 5.67 -33.11 -24.86
N LEU A 104 4.61 -32.30 -24.93
CA LEU A 104 4.34 -31.18 -23.99
C LEU A 104 3.76 -31.64 -22.64
N GLY A 105 3.56 -32.93 -22.40
CA GLY A 105 3.03 -33.47 -21.14
C GLY A 105 1.54 -33.22 -20.90
N LEU A 106 0.79 -32.69 -21.87
CA LEU A 106 -0.65 -32.43 -21.74
C LEU A 106 -1.45 -33.75 -21.76
N ALA A 107 -1.00 -34.73 -22.54
CA ALA A 107 -1.60 -36.08 -22.56
C ALA A 107 -1.43 -36.77 -21.20
N ASP A 108 -0.27 -36.69 -20.59
CA ASP A 108 -0.01 -37.22 -19.25
C ASP A 108 -0.86 -36.51 -18.18
N LEU A 109 -0.98 -35.19 -18.26
CA LEU A 109 -1.86 -34.43 -17.38
C LEU A 109 -3.33 -34.83 -17.54
N SER A 110 -3.78 -34.99 -18.78
CA SER A 110 -5.13 -35.46 -19.11
C SER A 110 -5.39 -36.84 -18.50
N ALA A 111 -4.46 -37.78 -18.67
CA ALA A 111 -4.56 -39.14 -18.09
C ALA A 111 -4.59 -39.11 -16.56
N GLN A 112 -3.78 -38.23 -15.92
CA GLN A 112 -3.79 -38.05 -14.47
C GLN A 112 -5.12 -37.46 -13.97
N LEU A 113 -5.64 -36.44 -14.65
CA LEU A 113 -6.93 -35.84 -14.33
C LEU A 113 -8.10 -36.83 -14.50
N ALA A 114 -8.04 -37.71 -15.50
CA ALA A 114 -9.07 -38.71 -15.74
C ALA A 114 -9.23 -39.70 -14.56
N VAL A 115 -8.11 -40.05 -13.90
CA VAL A 115 -8.13 -41.01 -12.75
C VAL A 115 -8.26 -40.30 -11.40
N THR A 116 -8.09 -38.98 -11.36
CA THR A 116 -8.19 -38.20 -10.11
C THR A 116 -9.66 -37.99 -9.73
N ASP A 117 -9.97 -38.16 -8.45
CA ASP A 117 -11.29 -37.81 -7.90
C ASP A 117 -11.37 -36.27 -7.70
N VAL A 118 -11.53 -35.57 -8.81
CA VAL A 118 -11.58 -34.11 -8.84
C VAL A 118 -12.82 -33.59 -8.12
N GLU A 119 -13.92 -34.32 -8.17
CA GLU A 119 -15.17 -33.95 -7.48
C GLU A 119 -14.97 -33.90 -5.97
N SER A 120 -14.32 -34.93 -5.38
CA SER A 120 -13.94 -34.90 -3.94
C SER A 120 -13.00 -33.79 -3.61
N VAL A 121 -12.02 -33.49 -4.46
CA VAL A 121 -11.08 -32.37 -4.25
C VAL A 121 -11.82 -31.04 -4.22
N VAL A 122 -12.67 -30.78 -5.23
CA VAL A 122 -13.46 -29.54 -5.31
C VAL A 122 -14.46 -29.44 -4.15
N ALA A 123 -15.13 -30.54 -3.78
CA ALA A 123 -16.09 -30.58 -2.67
C ALA A 123 -15.40 -30.38 -1.29
N ASP A 124 -14.22 -30.95 -1.09
CA ASP A 124 -13.46 -30.85 0.18
C ASP A 124 -12.99 -29.42 0.44
N PHE A 125 -12.63 -28.66 -0.61
CA PHE A 125 -12.31 -27.23 -0.51
C PHE A 125 -13.53 -26.41 -0.07
N GLY A 126 -14.72 -26.68 -0.58
CA GLY A 126 -15.95 -25.99 -0.18
C GLY A 126 -16.50 -26.39 1.20
N ALA A 127 -16.21 -27.60 1.67
CA ALA A 127 -16.71 -28.09 2.96
C ALA A 127 -15.92 -27.56 4.17
N LYS A 128 -14.61 -27.33 4.02
CA LYS A 128 -13.73 -26.88 5.12
C LYS A 128 -13.84 -25.39 5.39
N ASN A 129 -14.18 -24.57 4.40
CA ASN A 129 -14.24 -23.13 4.57
C ASN A 129 -15.35 -22.51 3.71
N LYS A 130 -16.55 -22.34 4.27
CA LYS A 130 -17.71 -21.71 3.58
C LYS A 130 -17.46 -20.27 3.12
N ARG A 131 -16.32 -19.69 3.46
CA ARG A 131 -15.91 -18.30 3.15
C ARG A 131 -14.95 -18.21 1.96
N GLU A 132 -14.49 -19.36 1.44
CA GLU A 132 -13.59 -19.43 0.31
C GLU A 132 -14.24 -20.16 -0.85
N ASP A 133 -14.07 -19.67 -2.06
CA ASP A 133 -14.53 -20.30 -3.27
C ASP A 133 -13.55 -21.42 -3.68
N PRO A 134 -14.00 -22.67 -3.84
CA PRO A 134 -13.12 -23.81 -4.11
C PRO A 134 -12.27 -23.64 -5.38
N VAL A 135 -12.85 -23.14 -6.45
CA VAL A 135 -12.16 -22.96 -7.76
C VAL A 135 -11.09 -21.90 -7.65
N VAL A 136 -11.38 -20.82 -6.93
CA VAL A 136 -10.45 -19.72 -6.73
C VAL A 136 -9.29 -20.11 -5.82
N HIS A 137 -9.57 -20.82 -4.73
CA HIS A 137 -8.52 -21.31 -3.83
C HIS A 137 -7.57 -22.29 -4.55
N PHE A 138 -8.11 -23.13 -5.43
CA PHE A 138 -7.29 -24.00 -6.27
C PHE A 138 -6.39 -23.20 -7.21
N TYR A 139 -6.91 -22.13 -7.86
CA TYR A 139 -6.13 -21.25 -8.72
C TYR A 139 -5.03 -20.52 -7.97
N GLU A 140 -5.31 -20.01 -6.78
CA GLU A 140 -4.28 -19.37 -5.94
C GLU A 140 -3.18 -20.34 -5.52
N ALA A 141 -3.52 -21.56 -5.15
CA ALA A 141 -2.56 -22.61 -4.81
C ALA A 141 -1.69 -22.99 -6.01
N PHE A 142 -2.27 -22.99 -7.21
CA PHE A 142 -1.54 -23.18 -8.45
C PHE A 142 -0.59 -22.03 -8.72
N LEU A 143 -1.06 -20.77 -8.74
CA LEU A 143 -0.21 -19.59 -8.97
C LEU A 143 0.93 -19.47 -7.97
N ALA A 144 0.68 -19.81 -6.71
CA ALA A 144 1.72 -19.80 -5.68
C ALA A 144 2.88 -20.76 -5.98
N LYS A 145 2.62 -21.85 -6.72
CA LYS A 145 3.64 -22.80 -7.18
C LYS A 145 4.19 -22.45 -8.56
N PHE A 146 3.35 -22.01 -9.48
CA PHE A 146 3.71 -21.71 -10.86
C PHE A 146 4.61 -20.46 -10.95
N ASP A 147 4.17 -19.32 -10.44
CA ASP A 147 4.97 -18.09 -10.37
C ASP A 147 4.66 -17.26 -9.09
N PRO A 148 5.44 -17.48 -8.02
CA PRO A 148 5.29 -16.73 -6.79
C PRO A 148 5.54 -15.21 -6.92
N ARG A 149 6.21 -14.77 -7.99
CA ARG A 149 6.53 -13.35 -8.22
C ARG A 149 5.44 -12.66 -9.03
N ALA A 150 4.90 -13.31 -10.04
CA ALA A 150 3.77 -12.80 -10.82
C ALA A 150 2.53 -12.59 -9.93
N ARG A 151 2.28 -13.49 -8.97
CA ARG A 151 1.22 -13.32 -7.97
C ARG A 151 1.30 -11.97 -7.23
N ILE A 152 2.50 -11.53 -6.90
CA ILE A 152 2.72 -10.26 -6.15
C ILE A 152 2.73 -9.06 -7.09
N SER A 153 3.25 -9.19 -8.32
CA SER A 153 3.44 -8.08 -9.26
C SER A 153 2.18 -7.72 -10.04
N ALA A 154 1.30 -8.68 -10.29
CA ALA A 154 0.05 -8.45 -11.02
C ALA A 154 -1.07 -7.82 -10.16
N GLY A 155 -0.86 -7.66 -8.85
CA GLY A 155 -1.91 -7.18 -7.94
C GLY A 155 -3.14 -8.10 -7.89
N ALA A 156 -3.04 -9.31 -8.45
CA ALA A 156 -4.10 -10.30 -8.55
C ALA A 156 -4.37 -10.91 -7.17
N PHE A 157 -5.08 -10.19 -6.33
CA PHE A 157 -5.50 -10.69 -5.03
C PHE A 157 -6.95 -11.17 -5.13
N TYR A 158 -7.17 -12.40 -4.71
CA TYR A 158 -8.51 -12.92 -4.54
C TYR A 158 -9.30 -12.07 -3.55
N THR A 159 -10.50 -11.66 -3.94
CA THR A 159 -11.39 -10.92 -3.06
C THR A 159 -12.20 -11.89 -2.19
N PRO A 160 -12.04 -11.87 -0.86
CA PRO A 160 -12.78 -12.75 0.05
C PRO A 160 -14.29 -12.62 -0.13
N LEU A 161 -15.00 -13.74 -0.12
CA LEU A 161 -16.45 -13.77 -0.32
C LEU A 161 -17.25 -12.82 0.61
N PRO A 162 -16.94 -12.68 1.90
CA PRO A 162 -17.64 -11.72 2.75
C PRO A 162 -17.53 -10.26 2.26
N VAL A 163 -16.39 -9.88 1.69
CA VAL A 163 -16.18 -8.54 1.10
C VAL A 163 -17.05 -8.36 -0.15
N VAL A 164 -17.01 -9.33 -1.06
CA VAL A 164 -17.80 -9.29 -2.30
C VAL A 164 -19.29 -9.24 -2.00
N ARG A 165 -19.76 -10.11 -1.09
CA ARG A 165 -21.16 -10.16 -0.67
C ARG A 165 -21.63 -8.86 -0.04
N PHE A 166 -20.80 -8.26 0.80
CA PHE A 166 -21.13 -6.96 1.39
C PHE A 166 -21.32 -5.90 0.30
N ILE A 167 -20.37 -5.78 -0.64
CA ILE A 167 -20.42 -4.76 -1.71
C ILE A 167 -21.65 -4.99 -2.60
N VAL A 168 -21.94 -6.24 -3.00
CA VAL A 168 -23.09 -6.54 -3.83
C VAL A 168 -24.41 -6.26 -3.11
N ARG A 169 -24.52 -6.60 -1.80
CA ARG A 169 -25.69 -6.23 -0.97
C ARG A 169 -25.82 -4.72 -0.82
N ALA A 170 -24.72 -4.00 -0.68
CA ALA A 170 -24.72 -2.55 -0.58
C ALA A 170 -25.28 -1.89 -1.84
N VAL A 171 -24.87 -2.38 -3.01
CA VAL A 171 -25.41 -1.93 -4.30
C VAL A 171 -26.89 -2.31 -4.44
N ASP A 172 -27.28 -3.52 -4.09
CA ASP A 172 -28.68 -3.97 -4.12
C ASP A 172 -29.58 -3.11 -3.23
N HIS A 173 -29.08 -2.78 -2.04
CA HIS A 173 -29.76 -1.87 -1.12
C HIS A 173 -29.92 -0.46 -1.71
N ALA A 174 -28.85 0.11 -2.29
CA ALA A 174 -28.89 1.44 -2.92
C ALA A 174 -29.88 1.49 -4.10
N LEU A 175 -29.91 0.44 -4.93
CA LEU A 175 -30.87 0.34 -6.03
C LEU A 175 -32.33 0.32 -5.52
N LYS A 176 -32.59 -0.35 -4.42
CA LYS A 176 -33.94 -0.39 -3.79
C LYS A 176 -34.33 0.92 -3.14
N THR A 177 -33.43 1.52 -2.37
CA THR A 177 -33.76 2.67 -1.52
C THR A 177 -33.63 4.00 -2.23
N THR A 178 -32.55 4.22 -2.99
CA THR A 178 -32.29 5.49 -3.67
C THR A 178 -32.96 5.55 -5.02
N PHE A 179 -32.95 4.45 -5.78
CA PHE A 179 -33.44 4.44 -7.16
C PHE A 179 -34.87 3.89 -7.31
N GLY A 180 -35.48 3.42 -6.22
CA GLY A 180 -36.87 2.94 -6.23
C GLY A 180 -37.08 1.64 -7.02
N LEU A 181 -36.07 0.77 -7.09
CA LEU A 181 -36.08 -0.49 -7.83
C LEU A 181 -36.26 -1.66 -6.84
N PRO A 182 -37.46 -2.18 -6.63
CA PRO A 182 -37.79 -3.13 -5.57
C PRO A 182 -37.06 -4.47 -5.67
N LEU A 183 -36.64 -4.90 -6.87
CA LEU A 183 -35.83 -6.09 -7.08
C LEU A 183 -34.30 -5.82 -7.04
N GLY A 184 -33.88 -4.58 -6.77
CA GLY A 184 -32.46 -4.22 -6.64
C GLY A 184 -31.64 -4.62 -7.87
N VAL A 185 -30.60 -5.44 -7.67
CA VAL A 185 -29.72 -5.91 -8.75
C VAL A 185 -30.42 -6.80 -9.78
N ALA A 186 -31.59 -7.35 -9.47
CA ALA A 186 -32.42 -8.13 -10.40
C ALA A 186 -33.51 -7.30 -11.09
N ASP A 187 -33.54 -5.98 -10.89
CA ASP A 187 -34.65 -5.18 -11.36
C ASP A 187 -34.64 -4.93 -12.88
N SER A 188 -35.80 -4.95 -13.48
CA SER A 188 -36.01 -4.64 -14.91
C SER A 188 -36.51 -3.22 -15.18
N GLY A 189 -36.50 -2.36 -14.13
CA GLY A 189 -36.96 -0.98 -14.22
C GLY A 189 -36.18 -0.15 -15.24
N THR A 190 -36.87 0.81 -15.84
CA THR A 190 -36.34 1.62 -16.93
C THR A 190 -35.76 2.96 -16.45
N TRP A 191 -34.94 3.57 -17.28
CA TRP A 191 -34.44 4.92 -17.05
C TRP A 191 -35.56 5.92 -16.78
N GLY A 192 -36.67 5.86 -17.56
CA GLY A 192 -37.80 6.72 -17.33
C GLY A 192 -38.44 6.58 -15.96
N GLN A 193 -38.53 5.34 -15.45
CA GLN A 193 -39.07 5.07 -14.12
C GLN A 193 -38.17 5.58 -13.01
N VAL A 194 -36.86 5.32 -13.11
CA VAL A 194 -35.87 5.79 -12.13
C VAL A 194 -35.77 7.32 -12.12
N CYS A 195 -35.71 7.96 -13.31
CA CYS A 195 -35.68 9.42 -13.39
C CYS A 195 -36.95 10.07 -12.84
N ALA A 196 -38.13 9.48 -13.11
CA ALA A 196 -39.40 9.91 -12.51
C ALA A 196 -39.42 9.78 -10.98
N HIS A 197 -38.85 8.67 -10.43
CA HIS A 197 -38.70 8.45 -8.99
C HIS A 197 -37.78 9.52 -8.36
N LEU A 198 -36.64 9.82 -9.01
CA LEU A 198 -35.69 10.82 -8.57
C LEU A 198 -36.12 12.29 -8.83
N GLY A 199 -37.20 12.51 -9.56
CA GLY A 199 -37.70 13.85 -9.96
C GLY A 199 -36.76 14.57 -10.93
N ILE A 200 -36.02 13.86 -11.78
CA ILE A 200 -35.10 14.40 -12.78
C ILE A 200 -35.51 14.02 -14.20
N SER A 201 -34.99 14.72 -15.20
CA SER A 201 -35.17 14.36 -16.60
C SER A 201 -34.25 13.22 -17.02
N VAL A 202 -34.69 12.38 -17.96
CA VAL A 202 -33.83 11.36 -18.55
C VAL A 202 -32.65 12.04 -19.25
N PRO A 203 -31.39 11.59 -19.01
CA PRO A 203 -30.21 12.19 -19.63
C PRO A 203 -30.26 12.17 -21.16
N VAL A 204 -29.72 13.23 -21.78
CA VAL A 204 -29.66 13.32 -23.25
C VAL A 204 -28.90 12.15 -23.85
N GLY A 205 -29.45 11.51 -24.87
CA GLY A 205 -28.89 10.32 -25.53
C GLY A 205 -29.29 8.99 -24.90
N ILE A 206 -30.03 9.00 -23.79
CA ILE A 206 -30.58 7.77 -23.16
C ILE A 206 -32.07 7.64 -23.56
N ARG A 207 -32.47 6.42 -23.94
CA ARG A 207 -33.86 6.08 -24.17
C ARG A 207 -34.56 5.78 -22.86
N ALA A 208 -35.72 6.42 -22.61
CA ALA A 208 -36.48 6.26 -21.37
C ALA A 208 -36.91 4.79 -21.11
N GLU A 209 -37.09 4.02 -22.18
CA GLU A 209 -37.53 2.61 -22.13
C GLU A 209 -36.38 1.62 -21.89
N SER A 210 -35.12 2.07 -22.05
CA SER A 210 -33.96 1.21 -21.78
C SER A 210 -33.84 0.88 -20.27
N ARG A 211 -33.35 -0.30 -19.97
CA ARG A 211 -33.17 -0.75 -18.57
C ARG A 211 -32.18 0.13 -17.85
N PHE A 212 -32.45 0.39 -16.58
CA PHE A 212 -31.56 1.20 -15.75
C PHE A 212 -30.39 0.38 -15.24
N VAL A 213 -30.63 -0.81 -14.65
CA VAL A 213 -29.55 -1.64 -14.08
C VAL A 213 -28.67 -2.17 -15.20
N SER A 214 -27.44 -1.69 -15.27
CA SER A 214 -26.38 -2.17 -16.16
C SER A 214 -25.07 -2.13 -15.38
N MET A 215 -24.51 -3.30 -15.10
CA MET A 215 -23.36 -3.51 -14.25
C MET A 215 -22.10 -3.69 -15.09
N LEU A 216 -20.98 -3.13 -14.62
CA LEU A 216 -19.62 -3.38 -15.10
C LEU A 216 -18.72 -3.76 -13.93
N ASP A 217 -18.02 -4.89 -14.05
CA ASP A 217 -16.81 -5.20 -13.30
C ASP A 217 -15.60 -4.91 -14.19
N PRO A 218 -14.85 -3.81 -13.93
CA PRO A 218 -13.77 -3.38 -14.81
C PRO A 218 -12.43 -4.12 -14.58
N ALA A 219 -12.35 -5.03 -13.60
CA ALA A 219 -11.19 -5.85 -13.29
C ALA A 219 -11.67 -7.17 -12.67
N THR A 220 -12.36 -7.96 -13.49
CA THR A 220 -13.22 -9.05 -13.00
C THR A 220 -12.45 -10.21 -12.38
N GLY A 221 -11.16 -10.36 -12.70
CA GLY A 221 -10.37 -11.49 -12.23
C GLY A 221 -11.04 -12.81 -12.60
N THR A 222 -11.23 -13.65 -11.60
CA THR A 222 -11.90 -14.95 -11.76
C THR A 222 -13.44 -14.87 -11.70
N GLY A 223 -14.06 -13.70 -11.81
CA GLY A 223 -15.51 -13.53 -11.88
C GLY A 223 -16.27 -13.63 -10.55
N THR A 224 -15.61 -13.41 -9.40
CA THR A 224 -16.25 -13.56 -8.09
C THR A 224 -17.42 -12.59 -7.88
N PHE A 225 -17.29 -11.33 -8.30
CA PHE A 225 -18.39 -10.37 -8.25
C PHE A 225 -19.57 -10.77 -9.14
N LEU A 226 -19.29 -11.33 -10.30
CA LEU A 226 -20.35 -11.80 -11.22
C LEU A 226 -21.18 -12.92 -10.60
N VAL A 227 -20.53 -13.91 -10.00
CA VAL A 227 -21.22 -15.04 -9.35
C VAL A 227 -22.06 -14.55 -8.15
N GLU A 228 -21.49 -13.71 -7.29
CA GLU A 228 -22.25 -13.20 -6.14
C GLU A 228 -23.35 -12.20 -6.55
N TRP A 229 -23.20 -11.50 -7.68
CA TRP A 229 -24.29 -10.70 -8.28
C TRP A 229 -25.48 -11.58 -8.67
N ILE A 230 -25.24 -12.72 -9.32
CA ILE A 230 -26.30 -13.69 -9.67
C ILE A 230 -27.02 -14.20 -8.42
N ARG A 231 -26.27 -14.58 -7.37
CA ARG A 231 -26.84 -15.07 -6.10
C ARG A 231 -27.67 -14.01 -5.37
N GLN A 232 -27.19 -12.78 -5.36
CA GLN A 232 -27.94 -11.66 -4.76
C GLN A 232 -29.20 -11.35 -5.60
N ALA A 233 -29.10 -11.39 -6.92
CA ALA A 233 -30.22 -11.17 -7.82
C ALA A 233 -31.32 -12.23 -7.61
N GLU A 234 -30.95 -13.52 -7.45
CA GLU A 234 -31.89 -14.56 -7.08
C GLU A 234 -32.60 -14.26 -5.76
N THR A 235 -31.80 -13.89 -4.74
CA THR A 235 -32.32 -13.57 -3.40
C THR A 235 -33.34 -12.43 -3.49
N SER A 236 -33.00 -11.35 -4.18
CA SER A 236 -33.83 -10.18 -4.34
C SER A 236 -35.08 -10.50 -5.16
N PHE A 237 -34.95 -11.25 -6.26
CA PHE A 237 -36.08 -11.68 -7.07
C PHE A 237 -37.06 -12.56 -6.28
N LYS A 238 -36.56 -13.60 -5.60
CA LYS A 238 -37.39 -14.54 -4.83
C LYS A 238 -38.06 -13.91 -3.62
N SER A 239 -37.49 -12.84 -3.08
CA SER A 239 -38.09 -12.09 -1.95
C SER A 239 -39.43 -11.45 -2.34
N VAL A 240 -39.58 -11.03 -3.59
CA VAL A 240 -40.80 -10.39 -4.14
C VAL A 240 -41.63 -11.39 -4.95
N HIS A 241 -40.98 -12.30 -5.67
CA HIS A 241 -41.61 -13.32 -6.55
C HIS A 241 -41.25 -14.75 -6.13
N PRO A 242 -41.70 -15.25 -4.96
CA PRO A 242 -41.27 -16.57 -4.45
C PRO A 242 -41.60 -17.75 -5.39
N LYS A 243 -42.55 -17.57 -6.29
CA LYS A 243 -42.96 -18.58 -7.31
C LYS A 243 -42.65 -18.13 -8.74
N GLY A 244 -41.83 -17.07 -8.90
CA GLY A 244 -41.42 -16.56 -10.19
C GLY A 244 -40.49 -17.54 -10.91
N ASP A 245 -40.49 -17.44 -12.24
CA ASP A 245 -39.57 -18.20 -13.10
C ASP A 245 -38.17 -17.52 -13.06
N TRP A 246 -37.34 -17.96 -12.12
CA TRP A 246 -36.00 -17.43 -11.93
C TRP A 246 -35.07 -17.70 -13.13
N PRO A 247 -35.02 -18.92 -13.71
CA PRO A 247 -34.17 -19.16 -14.89
C PRO A 247 -34.51 -18.24 -16.05
N ALA A 248 -35.76 -18.06 -16.37
CA ALA A 248 -36.19 -17.14 -17.42
C ALA A 248 -35.84 -15.67 -17.08
N HIS A 249 -35.97 -15.26 -15.82
CA HIS A 249 -35.60 -13.92 -15.38
C HIS A 249 -34.09 -13.70 -15.45
N LEU A 250 -33.29 -14.68 -15.01
CA LEU A 250 -31.84 -14.65 -15.08
C LEU A 250 -31.38 -14.48 -16.53
N GLN A 251 -31.87 -15.32 -17.44
CA GLN A 251 -31.52 -15.31 -18.87
C GLN A 251 -31.92 -14.01 -19.59
N ASN A 252 -33.09 -13.46 -19.28
CA ASN A 252 -33.65 -12.36 -20.08
C ASN A 252 -33.46 -10.98 -19.42
N VAL A 253 -33.17 -10.93 -18.12
CA VAL A 253 -33.07 -9.66 -17.39
C VAL A 253 -31.68 -9.47 -16.80
N VAL A 254 -31.15 -10.45 -16.05
CA VAL A 254 -29.91 -10.27 -15.30
C VAL A 254 -28.69 -10.37 -16.20
N PHE A 255 -28.50 -11.49 -16.90
CA PHE A 255 -27.34 -11.72 -17.76
C PHE A 255 -27.09 -10.64 -18.82
N PRO A 256 -28.10 -10.15 -19.59
CA PRO A 256 -27.87 -9.15 -20.63
C PRO A 256 -27.37 -7.80 -20.14
N ASN A 257 -27.46 -7.57 -18.83
CA ASN A 257 -27.04 -6.32 -18.18
C ASN A 257 -25.79 -6.51 -17.29
N MET A 258 -25.13 -7.67 -17.37
CA MET A 258 -23.87 -7.97 -16.71
C MET A 258 -22.73 -7.88 -17.71
N HIS A 259 -21.75 -7.02 -17.42
CA HIS A 259 -20.58 -6.80 -18.25
C HIS A 259 -19.31 -6.86 -17.40
N ALA A 260 -18.23 -7.38 -17.98
CA ALA A 260 -16.95 -7.49 -17.29
C ALA A 260 -15.77 -7.32 -18.24
N PHE A 261 -14.70 -6.71 -17.74
CA PHE A 261 -13.44 -6.59 -18.43
C PHE A 261 -12.34 -7.31 -17.63
N GLU A 262 -11.49 -8.03 -18.33
CA GLU A 262 -10.32 -8.67 -17.77
C GLU A 262 -9.13 -8.48 -18.71
N PHE A 263 -7.99 -8.18 -18.14
CA PHE A 263 -6.75 -7.95 -18.86
C PHE A 263 -5.93 -9.24 -19.07
N MET A 264 -6.07 -10.19 -18.14
CA MET A 264 -5.30 -11.43 -18.14
C MET A 264 -6.15 -12.61 -18.66
N LEU A 265 -5.62 -13.36 -19.62
CA LEU A 265 -6.34 -14.45 -20.27
C LEU A 265 -6.72 -15.58 -19.31
N ALA A 266 -5.86 -15.98 -18.37
CA ALA A 266 -6.14 -17.08 -17.45
C ALA A 266 -7.32 -16.77 -16.49
N PRO A 267 -7.36 -15.62 -15.78
CA PRO A 267 -8.53 -15.21 -15.02
C PRO A 267 -9.79 -15.05 -15.88
N TYR A 268 -9.65 -14.51 -17.09
CA TYR A 268 -10.74 -14.40 -18.07
C TYR A 268 -11.37 -15.76 -18.39
N ALA A 269 -10.56 -16.78 -18.70
CA ALA A 269 -11.04 -18.13 -18.96
C ALA A 269 -11.75 -18.75 -17.74
N ILE A 270 -11.21 -18.53 -16.54
CA ILE A 270 -11.81 -18.99 -15.29
C ILE A 270 -13.14 -18.29 -15.02
N ALA A 271 -13.23 -16.99 -15.31
CA ALA A 271 -14.49 -16.24 -15.15
C ALA A 271 -15.59 -16.84 -16.04
N HIS A 272 -15.30 -17.10 -17.32
CA HIS A 272 -16.23 -17.75 -18.23
C HIS A 272 -16.71 -19.11 -17.70
N LEU A 273 -15.77 -19.97 -17.26
CA LEU A 273 -16.13 -21.25 -16.67
C LEU A 273 -17.06 -21.10 -15.45
N ARG A 274 -16.70 -20.24 -14.52
CA ARG A 274 -17.48 -20.07 -13.28
C ARG A 274 -18.90 -19.58 -13.56
N ILE A 275 -19.06 -18.72 -14.55
CA ILE A 275 -20.38 -18.26 -14.96
C ILE A 275 -21.16 -19.37 -15.65
N ALA A 276 -20.54 -20.16 -16.51
CA ALA A 276 -21.19 -21.33 -17.11
C ALA A 276 -21.66 -22.34 -16.05
N LEU A 277 -20.82 -22.63 -15.04
CA LEU A 277 -21.20 -23.49 -13.91
C LEU A 277 -22.34 -22.87 -13.08
N ALA A 278 -22.29 -21.57 -12.78
CA ALA A 278 -23.34 -20.88 -12.04
C ALA A 278 -24.67 -20.85 -12.84
N ALA A 279 -24.61 -20.65 -14.15
CA ALA A 279 -25.79 -20.71 -15.02
C ALA A 279 -26.43 -22.12 -15.04
N LYS A 280 -25.59 -23.15 -15.09
CA LYS A 280 -26.03 -24.56 -15.03
C LYS A 280 -26.73 -24.92 -13.71
N GLU A 281 -26.35 -24.33 -12.58
CA GLU A 281 -27.07 -24.46 -11.30
C GLU A 281 -28.55 -24.05 -11.42
N TYR A 282 -28.89 -23.18 -12.38
CA TYR A 282 -30.23 -22.65 -12.64
C TYR A 282 -30.86 -23.17 -13.93
N ASP A 283 -30.34 -24.22 -14.52
CA ASP A 283 -30.82 -24.80 -15.78
C ASP A 283 -30.77 -23.81 -16.98
N VAL A 284 -29.80 -22.91 -16.98
CA VAL A 284 -29.52 -21.99 -18.10
C VAL A 284 -28.27 -22.50 -18.85
N GLU A 285 -28.46 -22.94 -20.11
CA GLU A 285 -27.40 -23.59 -20.90
C GLU A 285 -26.42 -22.57 -21.56
N ALA A 286 -26.91 -21.41 -21.99
CA ALA A 286 -26.09 -20.40 -22.68
C ALA A 286 -26.33 -19.02 -22.08
N PRO A 287 -25.53 -18.62 -21.08
CA PRO A 287 -25.63 -17.32 -20.45
C PRO A 287 -25.19 -16.21 -21.44
N ASN A 288 -26.07 -15.21 -21.66
CA ASN A 288 -25.82 -14.11 -22.60
C ASN A 288 -25.26 -12.86 -21.92
N LEU A 289 -24.44 -13.03 -20.89
CA LEU A 289 -23.65 -11.93 -20.32
C LEU A 289 -22.38 -11.67 -21.15
N THR A 290 -21.74 -10.53 -20.90
CA THR A 290 -20.57 -10.11 -21.67
C THR A 290 -19.33 -10.03 -20.78
N ILE A 291 -18.39 -10.95 -20.98
CA ILE A 291 -17.03 -10.87 -20.40
C ILE A 291 -16.06 -10.68 -21.57
N LEU A 292 -15.20 -9.67 -21.55
CA LEU A 292 -14.28 -9.35 -22.65
C LEU A 292 -12.85 -9.23 -22.16
N LEU A 293 -11.93 -9.77 -22.96
CA LEU A 293 -10.50 -9.65 -22.75
C LEU A 293 -10.04 -8.30 -23.28
N THR A 294 -9.72 -7.36 -22.37
CA THR A 294 -9.34 -6.00 -22.77
C THR A 294 -8.68 -5.23 -21.63
N ASP A 295 -7.79 -4.28 -21.94
CA ASP A 295 -7.37 -3.28 -20.96
C ASP A 295 -8.50 -2.27 -20.74
N THR A 296 -9.04 -2.24 -19.53
CA THR A 296 -10.16 -1.34 -19.15
C THR A 296 -9.88 0.12 -19.45
N LEU A 297 -8.63 0.57 -19.23
CA LEU A 297 -8.26 1.97 -19.34
C LEU A 297 -7.96 2.41 -20.78
N ASP A 298 -7.83 1.50 -21.72
CA ASP A 298 -7.62 1.83 -23.14
C ASP A 298 -8.90 2.40 -23.76
N HIS A 299 -8.70 3.42 -24.59
CA HIS A 299 -9.80 4.03 -25.33
C HIS A 299 -10.09 3.26 -26.62
N PRO A 300 -11.37 3.11 -27.00
CA PRO A 300 -11.74 2.38 -28.22
C PRO A 300 -11.10 2.90 -29.54
N SER A 301 -10.79 4.20 -29.62
CA SER A 301 -10.13 4.77 -30.79
C SER A 301 -8.65 4.36 -30.94
N ASP A 302 -8.07 3.78 -29.91
CA ASP A 302 -6.67 3.34 -29.92
C ASP A 302 -6.55 1.90 -30.46
N GLN A 303 -7.70 1.24 -30.70
CA GLN A 303 -7.80 -0.07 -31.34
C GLN A 303 -7.98 0.09 -32.85
N LEU A 304 -7.18 -0.61 -33.64
CA LEU A 304 -7.26 -0.55 -35.11
C LEU A 304 -8.55 -1.21 -35.59
N MET A 305 -9.30 -0.52 -36.44
CA MET A 305 -10.47 -1.07 -37.15
C MET A 305 -9.95 -1.91 -38.31
N ILE A 306 -10.06 -3.22 -38.26
CA ILE A 306 -9.69 -4.12 -39.36
C ILE A 306 -10.91 -4.43 -40.20
N GLU A 307 -10.80 -4.31 -41.53
CA GLU A 307 -11.91 -4.49 -42.50
C GLU A 307 -12.29 -5.96 -42.76
N GLU A 308 -11.56 -6.96 -42.25
CA GLU A 308 -11.87 -8.38 -42.42
C GLU A 308 -12.02 -9.09 -41.05
N ILE A 309 -13.28 -9.29 -40.63
CA ILE A 309 -13.66 -9.94 -39.37
C ILE A 309 -13.75 -11.45 -39.59
N ALA A 310 -12.65 -12.13 -39.81
CA ALA A 310 -12.61 -13.60 -39.79
C ALA A 310 -11.85 -14.14 -38.56
N ASP A 311 -11.13 -13.29 -37.82
CA ASP A 311 -10.30 -13.65 -36.70
C ASP A 311 -11.04 -13.40 -35.36
N PRO A 312 -11.22 -14.41 -34.49
CA PRO A 312 -11.82 -14.30 -33.17
C PRO A 312 -11.11 -13.33 -32.22
N VAL A 313 -9.79 -13.13 -32.36
CA VAL A 313 -9.01 -12.17 -31.56
C VAL A 313 -9.42 -10.74 -31.91
N ALA A 314 -9.47 -10.41 -33.20
CA ALA A 314 -9.90 -9.12 -33.68
C ALA A 314 -11.39 -8.85 -33.32
N ALA A 315 -12.23 -9.86 -33.45
CA ALA A 315 -13.66 -9.78 -33.08
C ALA A 315 -13.86 -9.51 -31.58
N GLU A 316 -13.03 -10.03 -30.70
CA GLU A 316 -13.07 -9.75 -29.25
C GLU A 316 -12.68 -8.30 -28.97
N GLY A 317 -11.63 -7.79 -29.60
CA GLY A 317 -11.20 -6.39 -29.50
C GLY A 317 -12.28 -5.42 -30.00
N GLU A 318 -12.92 -5.71 -31.13
CA GLU A 318 -14.01 -4.90 -31.67
C GLU A 318 -15.24 -4.89 -30.76
N ARG A 319 -15.62 -6.04 -30.20
CA ARG A 319 -16.72 -6.13 -29.21
C ARG A 319 -16.39 -5.31 -27.97
N ALA A 320 -15.14 -5.35 -27.49
CA ALA A 320 -14.71 -4.54 -26.36
C ALA A 320 -14.77 -3.04 -26.68
N ALA A 321 -14.31 -2.63 -27.85
CA ALA A 321 -14.38 -1.25 -28.32
C ALA A 321 -15.83 -0.76 -28.42
N GLN A 322 -16.71 -1.55 -29.04
CA GLN A 322 -18.12 -1.26 -29.16
C GLN A 322 -18.81 -1.12 -27.79
N LEU A 323 -18.58 -2.06 -26.87
CA LEU A 323 -19.15 -2.01 -25.53
C LEU A 323 -18.69 -0.77 -24.75
N LYS A 324 -17.40 -0.42 -24.85
CA LYS A 324 -16.83 0.79 -24.25
C LYS A 324 -17.42 2.08 -24.86
N GLN A 325 -17.80 2.08 -26.14
CA GLN A 325 -18.38 3.26 -26.80
C GLN A 325 -19.87 3.41 -26.53
N GLU A 326 -20.64 2.34 -26.68
CA GLU A 326 -22.10 2.40 -26.80
C GLU A 326 -22.82 2.16 -25.48
N THR A 327 -22.22 1.38 -24.54
CA THR A 327 -22.94 0.97 -23.34
C THR A 327 -22.80 1.99 -22.21
N ARG A 328 -23.94 2.35 -21.64
CA ARG A 328 -24.04 3.12 -20.40
C ARG A 328 -24.10 2.15 -19.22
N PHE A 329 -23.08 2.18 -18.39
CA PHE A 329 -23.09 1.47 -17.12
C PHE A 329 -23.66 2.37 -16.02
N THR A 330 -24.57 1.86 -15.22
CA THR A 330 -25.12 2.57 -14.06
C THR A 330 -24.53 2.08 -12.75
N VAL A 331 -23.94 0.89 -12.76
CA VAL A 331 -23.25 0.30 -11.63
C VAL A 331 -21.86 -0.13 -12.08
N VAL A 332 -20.81 0.37 -11.40
CA VAL A 332 -19.45 -0.09 -11.58
C VAL A 332 -18.96 -0.65 -10.24
N ILE A 333 -18.59 -1.93 -10.22
CA ILE A 333 -18.30 -2.69 -8.99
C ILE A 333 -17.05 -3.54 -9.17
N GLY A 334 -16.23 -3.73 -8.13
CA GLY A 334 -15.06 -4.60 -8.27
C GLY A 334 -13.97 -4.39 -7.21
N ASN A 335 -12.84 -5.06 -7.45
CA ASN A 335 -11.60 -4.94 -6.71
C ASN A 335 -10.46 -4.61 -7.69
N PRO A 336 -10.28 -3.35 -8.10
CA PRO A 336 -9.24 -2.97 -9.04
C PRO A 336 -7.83 -3.12 -8.46
N PRO A 337 -6.77 -3.22 -9.30
CA PRO A 337 -5.39 -3.35 -8.85
C PRO A 337 -4.91 -2.13 -8.05
N TYR A 338 -3.91 -2.33 -7.14
CA TYR A 338 -3.38 -1.28 -6.25
C TYR A 338 -1.93 -0.90 -6.59
N GLU A 339 -1.43 -1.24 -7.76
CA GLU A 339 -0.05 -0.96 -8.14
C GLU A 339 0.22 0.55 -8.27
N ARG A 340 1.42 0.94 -7.82
CA ARG A 340 1.91 2.30 -8.01
C ARG A 340 2.89 2.32 -9.16
N GLU A 341 2.67 3.20 -10.13
CA GLU A 341 3.62 3.38 -11.22
C GLU A 341 5.00 3.82 -10.70
N GLN A 342 6.03 3.08 -11.09
CA GLN A 342 7.42 3.39 -10.77
C GLN A 342 8.18 4.04 -11.94
N LYS A 343 7.69 3.88 -13.17
CA LYS A 343 8.28 4.43 -14.40
C LYS A 343 7.19 5.08 -15.26
N ASP A 344 7.54 6.13 -15.98
CA ASP A 344 6.62 6.88 -16.85
C ASP A 344 6.29 6.16 -18.17
N VAL A 345 7.05 5.13 -18.54
CA VAL A 345 6.92 4.36 -19.79
C VAL A 345 7.14 2.89 -19.49
N GLY A 346 6.25 2.02 -19.94
CA GLY A 346 6.43 0.56 -19.92
C GLY A 346 7.58 0.13 -20.85
N ASP A 347 8.01 -1.13 -20.74
CA ASP A 347 9.11 -1.69 -21.57
C ASP A 347 8.79 -1.65 -23.08
N THR A 348 7.51 -1.64 -23.46
CA THR A 348 6.99 -1.52 -24.83
C THR A 348 6.81 -0.08 -25.32
N GLY A 349 7.10 0.93 -24.50
CA GLY A 349 6.90 2.34 -24.85
C GLY A 349 5.48 2.86 -24.67
N LYS A 350 4.49 2.02 -24.31
CA LYS A 350 3.12 2.45 -24.04
C LYS A 350 3.03 3.07 -22.63
N ARG A 351 2.33 4.18 -22.53
CA ARG A 351 2.13 4.89 -21.26
C ARG A 351 0.99 4.28 -20.48
N LYS A 352 1.23 3.87 -19.23
CA LYS A 352 0.21 3.35 -18.32
C LYS A 352 -0.88 4.40 -18.02
N GLY A 353 -2.10 3.91 -17.70
CA GLY A 353 -3.23 4.74 -17.27
C GLY A 353 -4.16 5.20 -18.40
N GLY A 354 -3.89 4.82 -19.64
CA GLY A 354 -4.79 4.97 -20.80
C GLY A 354 -5.51 6.33 -20.86
N VAL A 355 -6.81 6.28 -21.15
CA VAL A 355 -7.67 7.49 -21.26
C VAL A 355 -7.72 8.33 -19.98
N VAL A 356 -7.55 7.71 -18.82
CA VAL A 356 -7.61 8.42 -17.54
C VAL A 356 -6.45 9.39 -17.40
N ARG A 357 -5.24 8.93 -17.73
CA ARG A 357 -4.01 9.73 -17.57
C ARG A 357 -3.69 10.59 -18.78
N HIS A 358 -3.99 10.12 -19.98
CA HIS A 358 -3.50 10.74 -21.22
C HIS A 358 -4.61 11.34 -22.08
N GLY A 359 -5.87 11.01 -21.78
CA GLY A 359 -6.98 11.39 -22.66
C GLY A 359 -6.87 10.70 -24.03
N THR A 360 -7.64 11.14 -24.97
CA THR A 360 -7.63 10.74 -26.37
C THR A 360 -8.24 11.84 -27.26
N ALA A 361 -8.28 11.65 -28.58
CA ALA A 361 -8.90 12.61 -29.48
C ALA A 361 -10.35 12.92 -29.06
N GLY A 362 -10.60 14.13 -28.55
CA GLY A 362 -11.92 14.58 -28.08
C GLY A 362 -12.26 14.29 -26.62
N VAL A 363 -11.37 13.65 -25.86
CA VAL A 363 -11.52 13.44 -24.41
C VAL A 363 -10.26 13.90 -23.71
N ALA A 364 -10.33 14.94 -22.87
CA ALA A 364 -9.21 15.40 -22.05
C ALA A 364 -8.80 14.30 -21.05
N PRO A 365 -7.55 14.36 -20.53
CA PRO A 365 -7.15 13.45 -19.46
C PRO A 365 -8.10 13.51 -18.27
N LEU A 366 -8.78 12.40 -17.97
CA LEU A 366 -9.79 12.37 -16.90
C LEU A 366 -9.17 12.67 -15.52
N LEU A 367 -7.89 12.37 -15.35
CA LEU A 367 -7.18 12.60 -14.09
C LEU A 367 -6.99 14.09 -13.76
N ASP A 368 -7.15 15.00 -14.72
CA ASP A 368 -7.02 16.44 -14.50
C ASP A 368 -8.02 16.94 -13.45
N ASP A 369 -9.23 16.40 -13.38
CA ASP A 369 -10.23 16.73 -12.36
C ASP A 369 -9.76 16.42 -10.93
N VAL A 370 -8.87 15.45 -10.78
CA VAL A 370 -8.24 15.06 -9.49
C VAL A 370 -6.98 15.88 -9.22
N ILE A 371 -6.24 16.25 -10.26
CA ILE A 371 -4.96 16.95 -10.16
C ILE A 371 -5.14 18.45 -9.91
N GLU A 372 -6.05 19.12 -10.65
CA GLU A 372 -6.19 20.58 -10.59
C GLU A 372 -6.57 21.11 -9.19
N PRO A 373 -7.48 20.50 -8.41
CA PRO A 373 -7.74 20.91 -7.04
C PRO A 373 -6.50 20.85 -6.14
N MET A 374 -5.63 19.87 -6.36
CA MET A 374 -4.37 19.73 -5.63
C MET A 374 -3.37 20.82 -5.99
N ARG A 375 -3.31 21.22 -7.26
CA ARG A 375 -2.46 22.33 -7.72
C ARG A 375 -2.97 23.67 -7.19
N ALA A 376 -4.26 23.93 -7.29
CA ALA A 376 -4.91 25.14 -6.84
C ALA A 376 -4.71 25.43 -5.34
N THR A 377 -4.60 24.37 -4.53
CA THR A 377 -4.41 24.45 -3.06
C THR A 377 -2.95 24.37 -2.60
N GLY A 378 -1.97 24.43 -3.52
CA GLY A 378 -0.54 24.36 -3.19
C GLY A 378 0.03 22.96 -2.95
N HIS A 379 -0.77 21.92 -3.14
CA HIS A 379 -0.36 20.52 -2.97
C HIS A 379 0.24 19.88 -4.24
N GLY A 380 0.55 20.66 -5.27
CA GLY A 380 1.06 20.19 -6.56
C GLY A 380 2.33 19.30 -6.50
N LYS A 381 3.16 19.45 -5.45
CA LYS A 381 4.33 18.57 -5.21
C LYS A 381 3.96 17.09 -4.98
N HIS A 382 2.71 16.80 -4.64
CA HIS A 382 2.21 15.46 -4.32
C HIS A 382 1.56 14.75 -5.52
N VAL A 383 1.35 15.42 -6.65
CA VAL A 383 0.67 14.88 -7.86
C VAL A 383 1.23 13.53 -8.31
N LYS A 384 2.53 13.29 -8.14
CA LYS A 384 3.14 11.98 -8.48
C LYS A 384 2.54 10.79 -7.73
N ASN A 385 1.89 11.00 -6.61
CA ASN A 385 1.25 9.94 -5.84
C ASN A 385 -0.14 9.58 -6.37
N LEU A 386 -0.71 10.43 -7.25
CA LEU A 386 -1.96 10.15 -7.93
C LEU A 386 -1.79 9.19 -9.11
N TYR A 387 -0.55 8.92 -9.54
CA TYR A 387 -0.27 7.92 -10.57
C TYR A 387 -0.26 6.52 -9.92
N ASN A 388 -1.46 5.97 -9.78
CA ASN A 388 -1.73 4.70 -9.13
C ASN A 388 -2.98 4.07 -9.73
N ASP A 389 -2.93 2.76 -9.99
CA ASP A 389 -3.98 2.06 -10.71
C ASP A 389 -5.35 2.19 -10.03
N TYR A 390 -5.45 2.04 -8.70
CA TYR A 390 -6.75 2.19 -8.05
C TYR A 390 -7.38 3.58 -8.21
N ILE A 391 -6.57 4.64 -8.33
CA ILE A 391 -7.05 6.00 -8.59
C ILE A 391 -7.57 6.10 -10.03
N TYR A 392 -6.89 5.46 -10.98
CA TYR A 392 -7.35 5.42 -12.36
C TYR A 392 -8.68 4.68 -12.48
N PHE A 393 -8.82 3.55 -11.80
CA PHE A 393 -10.08 2.80 -11.79
C PHE A 393 -11.21 3.55 -11.11
N TRP A 394 -10.96 4.25 -10.00
CA TRP A 394 -11.97 5.15 -9.40
C TRP A 394 -12.40 6.23 -10.36
N ARG A 395 -11.44 6.90 -11.03
CA ARG A 395 -11.77 7.96 -11.97
C ARG A 395 -12.48 7.42 -13.23
N TYR A 396 -12.06 6.26 -13.72
CA TYR A 396 -12.76 5.57 -14.81
C TYR A 396 -14.17 5.16 -14.41
N GLY A 397 -14.34 4.55 -13.25
CA GLY A 397 -15.63 4.11 -12.73
C GLY A 397 -16.62 5.26 -12.57
N THR A 398 -16.20 6.38 -11.98
CA THR A 398 -17.04 7.58 -11.86
C THR A 398 -17.43 8.12 -13.24
N TRP A 399 -16.48 8.22 -14.16
CA TRP A 399 -16.76 8.66 -15.53
C TRP A 399 -17.79 7.78 -16.24
N ARG A 400 -17.65 6.45 -16.10
CA ARG A 400 -18.57 5.49 -16.75
C ARG A 400 -19.95 5.48 -16.11
N ALA A 401 -20.01 5.54 -14.77
CA ALA A 401 -21.27 5.40 -14.05
C ALA A 401 -22.07 6.69 -13.92
N THR A 402 -21.43 7.87 -13.92
CA THR A 402 -22.11 9.10 -13.53
C THR A 402 -21.94 10.29 -14.48
N GLU A 403 -20.98 10.23 -15.44
CA GLU A 403 -20.63 11.40 -16.24
C GLU A 403 -20.88 11.24 -17.73
N ARG A 404 -20.99 10.01 -18.26
CA ARG A 404 -21.12 9.77 -19.69
C ARG A 404 -22.34 8.93 -20.08
N PRO A 405 -23.50 9.57 -20.36
CA PRO A 405 -23.84 10.97 -20.08
C PRO A 405 -24.03 11.20 -18.59
N ALA A 406 -23.97 12.47 -18.16
CA ALA A 406 -24.17 12.82 -16.77
C ALA A 406 -25.53 12.37 -16.27
N GLY A 407 -25.56 11.66 -15.14
CA GLY A 407 -26.80 11.09 -14.60
C GLY A 407 -26.58 10.16 -13.41
N PRO A 408 -27.65 9.58 -12.89
CA PRO A 408 -27.62 8.70 -11.72
C PRO A 408 -26.79 7.45 -11.96
N GLY A 409 -26.12 6.97 -10.90
CA GLY A 409 -25.29 5.76 -10.95
C GLY A 409 -24.59 5.46 -9.63
N ILE A 410 -23.94 4.29 -9.57
CA ILE A 410 -23.25 3.76 -8.39
C ILE A 410 -21.83 3.33 -8.79
N VAL A 411 -20.83 3.63 -7.93
CA VAL A 411 -19.49 3.04 -8.02
C VAL A 411 -19.16 2.44 -6.67
N ALA A 412 -18.85 1.15 -6.64
CA ALA A 412 -18.59 0.42 -5.40
C ALA A 412 -17.33 -0.43 -5.52
N PHE A 413 -16.25 -0.01 -4.87
CA PHE A 413 -14.96 -0.69 -4.91
C PHE A 413 -14.41 -0.99 -3.52
N ILE A 414 -13.61 -2.06 -3.43
CA ILE A 414 -12.62 -2.19 -2.37
C ILE A 414 -11.27 -1.81 -2.93
N THR A 415 -10.55 -0.90 -2.27
CA THR A 415 -9.23 -0.41 -2.71
C THR A 415 -8.32 -0.12 -1.53
N ALA A 416 -7.06 0.25 -1.81
CA ALA A 416 -6.17 0.79 -0.77
C ALA A 416 -6.82 1.99 -0.08
N SER A 417 -6.78 2.03 1.25
CA SER A 417 -7.48 3.04 2.08
C SER A 417 -6.80 4.42 2.10
N SER A 418 -5.66 4.59 1.42
CA SER A 418 -4.91 5.86 1.45
C SER A 418 -5.68 7.07 0.89
N PHE A 419 -6.80 6.87 0.21
CA PHE A 419 -7.68 7.97 -0.21
C PHE A 419 -8.46 8.59 0.94
N LEU A 420 -8.61 7.91 2.06
CA LEU A 420 -9.41 8.39 3.20
C LEU A 420 -8.80 9.66 3.83
N ASP A 421 -7.50 9.63 4.09
CA ASP A 421 -6.81 10.66 4.87
C ASP A 421 -5.48 11.14 4.25
N GLY A 422 -4.94 10.41 3.27
CA GLY A 422 -3.65 10.72 2.67
C GLY A 422 -3.60 12.12 2.05
N VAL A 423 -2.70 12.98 2.52
CA VAL A 423 -2.52 14.36 2.00
C VAL A 423 -2.30 14.38 0.48
N SER A 424 -1.59 13.37 -0.04
CA SER A 424 -1.25 13.25 -1.45
C SER A 424 -2.44 12.92 -2.36
N ILE A 425 -3.57 12.53 -1.82
CA ILE A 425 -4.73 11.99 -2.56
C ILE A 425 -5.99 12.83 -2.34
N GLY A 426 -5.84 14.02 -1.79
CA GLY A 426 -6.94 14.96 -1.54
C GLY A 426 -7.79 15.26 -2.78
N GLY A 427 -7.17 15.32 -3.96
CA GLY A 427 -7.89 15.55 -5.21
C GLY A 427 -8.95 14.49 -5.52
N LEU A 428 -8.70 13.21 -5.19
CA LEU A 428 -9.72 12.17 -5.35
C LEU A 428 -10.90 12.38 -4.38
N ARG A 429 -10.64 12.82 -3.15
CA ARG A 429 -11.70 13.18 -2.19
C ARG A 429 -12.56 14.35 -2.66
N HIS A 430 -11.91 15.37 -3.26
CA HIS A 430 -12.62 16.47 -3.91
C HIS A 430 -13.54 15.95 -5.01
N HIS A 431 -13.01 15.13 -5.91
CA HIS A 431 -13.76 14.53 -7.00
C HIS A 431 -14.96 13.72 -6.50
N PHE A 432 -14.80 12.90 -5.45
CA PHE A 432 -15.91 12.15 -4.87
C PHE A 432 -17.03 13.04 -4.34
N ARG A 433 -16.68 14.16 -3.66
CA ARG A 433 -17.67 15.10 -3.15
C ARG A 433 -18.39 15.90 -4.25
N ASP A 434 -17.74 16.09 -5.39
CA ASP A 434 -18.35 16.76 -6.54
C ASP A 434 -19.28 15.84 -7.33
N VAL A 435 -18.99 14.54 -7.36
CA VAL A 435 -19.68 13.57 -8.20
C VAL A 435 -20.82 12.87 -7.48
N PHE A 436 -20.63 12.48 -6.21
CA PHE A 436 -21.60 11.69 -5.46
C PHE A 436 -22.50 12.55 -4.56
N ASP A 437 -23.75 12.11 -4.38
CA ASP A 437 -24.67 12.66 -3.36
C ASP A 437 -24.44 11.98 -2.00
N GLN A 438 -24.05 10.69 -2.03
CA GLN A 438 -23.75 9.88 -0.87
C GLN A 438 -22.47 9.06 -1.10
N LEU A 439 -21.60 9.00 -0.09
CA LEU A 439 -20.39 8.19 -0.09
C LEU A 439 -20.32 7.41 1.23
N HIS A 440 -20.56 6.11 1.16
CA HIS A 440 -20.42 5.22 2.29
C HIS A 440 -19.02 4.60 2.30
N VAL A 441 -18.31 4.76 3.41
CA VAL A 441 -16.94 4.27 3.60
C VAL A 441 -16.91 3.25 4.73
N ILE A 442 -16.43 2.05 4.44
CA ILE A 442 -16.17 0.99 5.41
C ILE A 442 -14.66 0.78 5.47
N ASP A 443 -14.00 1.35 6.45
CA ASP A 443 -12.55 1.24 6.63
C ASP A 443 -12.22 -0.08 7.33
N LEU A 444 -11.62 -1.01 6.59
CA LEU A 444 -11.23 -2.33 7.08
C LEU A 444 -9.80 -2.36 7.65
N GLY A 445 -9.05 -1.28 7.52
CA GLY A 445 -7.67 -1.19 8.02
C GLY A 445 -6.75 -2.28 7.48
N GLY A 446 -6.01 -2.93 8.37
CA GLY A 446 -5.11 -4.04 8.01
C GLY A 446 -3.68 -3.59 7.75
N GLU A 447 -3.14 -2.65 8.53
CA GLU A 447 -1.73 -2.26 8.45
C GLU A 447 -0.79 -3.39 8.92
N GLY A 448 -0.21 -4.13 7.98
CA GLY A 448 0.79 -5.17 8.30
C GLY A 448 2.18 -4.64 8.63
N ARG A 449 2.46 -3.34 8.47
CA ARG A 449 3.75 -2.68 8.72
C ARG A 449 3.61 -1.35 9.47
N GLY A 450 2.44 -1.02 9.91
CA GLY A 450 2.14 0.22 10.63
C GLY A 450 2.49 0.16 12.10
N ALA A 451 2.19 1.24 12.77
CA ALA A 451 2.31 1.40 14.20
C ALA A 451 1.31 0.53 14.99
N ARG A 452 0.25 0.09 14.33
CA ARG A 452 -0.74 -0.86 14.84
C ARG A 452 -0.78 -2.04 13.87
N THR A 453 -0.26 -3.20 14.29
CA THR A 453 -0.43 -4.44 13.54
C THR A 453 -1.88 -4.88 13.67
N GLU A 454 -2.62 -4.73 12.59
CA GLU A 454 -4.00 -5.18 12.46
C GLU A 454 -4.09 -6.20 11.34
N GLU A 455 -4.87 -7.27 11.51
CA GLU A 455 -5.05 -8.26 10.46
C GLU A 455 -5.79 -7.65 9.26
N ASN A 456 -5.21 -7.83 8.08
CA ASN A 456 -5.83 -7.43 6.83
C ASN A 456 -6.83 -8.51 6.36
N VAL A 457 -7.89 -8.10 5.66
CA VAL A 457 -8.83 -9.03 5.00
C VAL A 457 -8.19 -9.77 3.83
N PHE A 458 -7.09 -9.23 3.29
CA PHE A 458 -6.21 -9.88 2.31
C PHE A 458 -4.88 -10.29 2.93
N ASP A 459 -4.08 -11.09 2.21
CA ASP A 459 -2.70 -11.40 2.59
C ASP A 459 -1.70 -10.31 2.14
N ILE A 460 -2.07 -9.04 2.33
CA ILE A 460 -1.26 -7.89 1.98
C ILE A 460 -0.97 -6.98 3.17
N LEU A 461 -0.01 -6.09 2.98
CA LEU A 461 0.42 -5.13 4.00
C LEU A 461 -0.20 -3.74 3.83
N THR A 462 -0.96 -3.55 2.75
CA THR A 462 -1.60 -2.28 2.42
C THR A 462 -2.99 -2.26 3.05
N PRO A 463 -3.33 -1.31 3.91
CA PRO A 463 -4.66 -1.18 4.48
C PRO A 463 -5.69 -0.89 3.39
N VAL A 464 -6.90 -1.41 3.57
CA VAL A 464 -7.96 -1.36 2.56
C VAL A 464 -9.27 -0.81 3.12
N ALA A 465 -10.07 -0.22 2.24
CA ALA A 465 -11.41 0.24 2.55
C ALA A 465 -12.37 -0.08 1.39
N ILE A 466 -13.62 -0.37 1.75
CA ILE A 466 -14.73 -0.40 0.81
C ILE A 466 -15.30 1.02 0.74
N ALA A 467 -15.56 1.51 -0.47
CA ALA A 467 -16.33 2.74 -0.65
C ALA A 467 -17.44 2.53 -1.68
N VAL A 468 -18.63 3.02 -1.36
CA VAL A 468 -19.82 2.96 -2.21
C VAL A 468 -20.30 4.39 -2.45
N GLY A 469 -20.00 4.91 -3.63
CA GLY A 469 -20.44 6.23 -4.08
C GLY A 469 -21.73 6.15 -4.88
N ILE A 470 -22.74 6.93 -4.48
CA ILE A 470 -24.08 6.95 -5.07
C ILE A 470 -24.38 8.36 -5.58
N ARG A 471 -24.70 8.46 -6.87
CA ARG A 471 -25.26 9.66 -7.47
C ARG A 471 -26.71 9.39 -7.81
N GLY A 472 -27.62 10.10 -7.12
CA GLY A 472 -29.06 10.06 -7.38
C GLY A 472 -29.51 11.24 -8.25
N ALA A 473 -30.21 12.20 -7.65
CA ALA A 473 -30.67 13.41 -8.35
C ALA A 473 -29.57 14.44 -8.62
N GLY A 474 -28.51 14.44 -7.82
CA GLY A 474 -27.41 15.41 -7.86
C GLY A 474 -27.73 16.77 -7.23
N GLY A 475 -26.70 17.47 -6.77
CA GLY A 475 -26.81 18.91 -6.46
C GLY A 475 -26.98 19.33 -5.00
N SER A 476 -27.08 18.42 -4.04
CA SER A 476 -27.26 18.77 -2.61
C SER A 476 -25.95 18.77 -1.78
N GLY A 477 -24.82 18.50 -2.42
CA GLY A 477 -23.57 18.18 -1.72
C GLY A 477 -23.48 16.70 -1.37
N CYS A 478 -22.28 16.20 -1.05
CA CYS A 478 -22.03 14.80 -0.75
C CYS A 478 -22.09 14.56 0.77
N VAL A 479 -22.97 13.68 1.21
CA VAL A 479 -22.98 13.14 2.56
C VAL A 479 -22.01 11.98 2.62
N VAL A 480 -21.06 12.02 3.57
CA VAL A 480 -20.07 10.98 3.77
C VAL A 480 -20.37 10.24 5.07
N ASP A 481 -20.68 8.97 4.98
CA ASP A 481 -20.87 8.06 6.09
C ASP A 481 -19.65 7.15 6.26
N TYR A 482 -19.05 7.14 7.42
CA TYR A 482 -17.83 6.38 7.73
C TYR A 482 -18.10 5.37 8.86
N ALA A 483 -17.67 4.14 8.63
CA ALA A 483 -17.59 3.09 9.66
C ALA A 483 -16.21 2.46 9.68
N ARG A 484 -15.65 2.22 10.87
CA ARG A 484 -14.38 1.52 11.08
C ARG A 484 -14.65 0.12 11.59
N VAL A 485 -14.08 -0.90 10.93
CA VAL A 485 -14.15 -2.29 11.34
C VAL A 485 -12.78 -2.77 11.82
N THR A 486 -12.67 -3.07 13.11
CA THR A 486 -11.42 -3.46 13.76
C THR A 486 -11.42 -4.94 14.15
N GLY A 487 -10.25 -5.48 14.51
CA GLY A 487 -10.11 -6.83 15.04
C GLY A 487 -9.41 -7.79 14.09
N THR A 488 -9.60 -9.10 14.35
CA THR A 488 -9.03 -10.16 13.51
C THR A 488 -9.73 -10.23 12.16
N ARG A 489 -9.09 -10.86 11.18
CA ARG A 489 -9.69 -11.11 9.85
C ARG A 489 -11.06 -11.78 9.95
N VAL A 490 -11.18 -12.76 10.85
CA VAL A 490 -12.44 -13.47 11.09
C VAL A 490 -13.53 -12.53 11.61
N ALA A 491 -13.20 -11.68 12.60
CA ALA A 491 -14.16 -10.72 13.13
C ALA A 491 -14.63 -9.70 12.08
N LYS A 492 -13.73 -9.25 11.19
CA LYS A 492 -14.08 -8.38 10.07
C LYS A 492 -15.01 -9.07 9.07
N PHE A 493 -14.77 -10.34 8.77
CA PHE A 493 -15.66 -11.13 7.91
C PHE A 493 -17.04 -11.31 8.53
N ASP A 494 -17.12 -11.63 9.82
CA ASP A 494 -18.40 -11.74 10.56
C ASP A 494 -19.18 -10.43 10.52
N TRP A 495 -18.47 -9.32 10.69
CA TRP A 495 -19.08 -7.99 10.61
C TRP A 495 -19.65 -7.72 9.21
N LEU A 496 -18.86 -7.95 8.16
CA LEU A 496 -19.29 -7.79 6.76
C LEU A 496 -20.47 -8.68 6.38
N GLU A 497 -20.59 -9.88 6.96
CA GLU A 497 -21.71 -10.78 6.68
C GLU A 497 -23.02 -10.36 7.38
N THR A 498 -22.94 -9.63 8.49
CA THR A 498 -24.08 -9.29 9.34
C THR A 498 -24.55 -7.85 9.20
N HIS A 499 -23.76 -6.95 8.59
CA HIS A 499 -24.10 -5.54 8.43
C HIS A 499 -24.38 -5.17 6.96
N ASP A 500 -25.02 -4.02 6.78
CA ASP A 500 -25.28 -3.37 5.49
C ASP A 500 -24.91 -1.87 5.55
N LEU A 501 -25.25 -1.08 4.52
CA LEU A 501 -24.91 0.34 4.46
C LEU A 501 -25.50 1.18 5.59
N ASN A 502 -26.64 0.80 6.14
CA ASN A 502 -27.33 1.51 7.22
C ASN A 502 -26.92 0.98 8.59
N THR A 503 -25.63 0.72 8.81
CA THR A 503 -25.15 0.25 10.10
C THR A 503 -25.34 1.33 11.17
N ALA A 504 -25.69 0.91 12.39
CA ALA A 504 -25.85 1.84 13.51
C ALA A 504 -24.54 2.55 13.92
N ASP A 505 -23.39 2.02 13.44
CA ASP A 505 -22.05 2.49 13.83
C ASP A 505 -21.46 3.49 12.81
N ALA A 506 -22.18 3.84 11.73
CA ALA A 506 -21.71 4.81 10.75
C ALA A 506 -21.79 6.24 11.31
N ILE A 507 -20.73 7.00 11.11
CA ILE A 507 -20.60 8.39 11.56
C ILE A 507 -20.59 9.28 10.30
N GLU A 508 -21.44 10.31 10.28
CA GLU A 508 -21.39 11.34 9.23
C GLU A 508 -20.11 12.17 9.37
N VAL A 509 -19.31 12.23 8.30
CA VAL A 509 -18.06 12.99 8.26
C VAL A 509 -18.28 14.30 7.52
N PRO A 510 -18.33 15.44 8.23
CA PRO A 510 -18.46 16.75 7.60
C PRO A 510 -17.19 17.11 6.83
N GLY A 511 -17.33 17.91 5.79
CA GLY A 511 -16.19 18.45 5.04
C GLY A 511 -16.50 18.75 3.60
N THR A 512 -15.64 19.59 2.99
CA THR A 512 -15.71 19.99 1.60
C THR A 512 -14.37 19.87 0.92
N GLY A 513 -14.36 19.76 -0.39
CA GLY A 513 -13.13 19.73 -1.18
C GLY A 513 -12.16 18.61 -0.79
N LEU A 514 -10.93 18.97 -0.44
CA LEU A 514 -9.83 18.05 -0.11
C LEU A 514 -9.91 17.42 1.29
N ALA A 515 -10.89 17.82 2.12
CA ALA A 515 -11.01 17.33 3.50
C ALA A 515 -11.02 15.81 3.59
N VAL A 516 -10.50 15.26 4.69
CA VAL A 516 -10.44 13.82 4.93
C VAL A 516 -11.83 13.17 4.96
N LEU A 517 -11.89 11.87 4.73
CA LEU A 517 -13.13 11.07 4.78
C LEU A 517 -13.21 10.25 6.08
N THR A 518 -12.39 10.57 7.06
CA THR A 518 -12.40 9.97 8.41
C THR A 518 -12.92 10.99 9.41
N PRO A 519 -13.56 10.54 10.52
CA PRO A 519 -13.99 11.44 11.56
C PRO A 519 -12.85 12.32 12.08
N VAL A 520 -13.13 13.58 12.31
CA VAL A 520 -12.21 14.51 12.99
C VAL A 520 -12.68 14.58 14.45
N SER A 521 -11.76 14.36 15.40
CA SER A 521 -12.11 14.40 16.82
C SER A 521 -12.68 15.78 17.21
N ALA A 522 -13.67 15.77 18.08
CA ALA A 522 -14.38 17.00 18.51
C ALA A 522 -13.57 17.85 19.51
N ASN A 523 -12.30 17.50 19.78
CA ASN A 523 -11.44 18.23 20.70
C ASN A 523 -10.62 19.32 19.96
N ASP A 524 -10.01 20.21 20.74
CA ASP A 524 -9.21 21.33 20.21
C ASP A 524 -7.87 20.91 19.58
N TYR A 525 -7.56 19.62 19.47
CA TYR A 525 -6.28 19.09 18.96
C TYR A 525 -5.87 19.70 17.62
N GLN A 526 -6.79 19.78 16.68
CA GLN A 526 -6.55 20.30 15.33
C GLN A 526 -6.37 21.84 15.30
N ALA A 527 -6.78 22.53 16.36
CA ALA A 527 -6.64 23.98 16.46
C ALA A 527 -5.25 24.38 17.01
N TRP A 528 -4.48 23.46 17.58
CA TRP A 528 -3.13 23.71 18.06
C TRP A 528 -2.13 23.80 16.91
N PRO A 529 -0.98 24.50 17.11
CA PRO A 529 0.04 24.58 16.08
C PRO A 529 0.63 23.20 15.76
N GLU A 530 0.86 22.96 14.48
CA GLU A 530 1.62 21.79 14.03
C GLU A 530 3.09 21.91 14.46
N ILE A 531 3.70 20.78 14.80
CA ILE A 531 5.16 20.74 15.09
C ILE A 531 6.00 21.32 13.93
N THR A 532 5.49 21.22 12.69
CA THR A 532 6.08 21.76 11.46
C THR A 532 5.98 23.28 11.32
N GLU A 533 5.09 23.91 12.10
CA GLU A 533 4.99 25.35 12.20
C GLU A 533 5.96 25.91 13.26
N LEU A 534 6.23 25.11 14.29
CA LEU A 534 7.21 25.45 15.32
C LEU A 534 8.64 25.28 14.80
N PHE A 535 8.94 24.13 14.15
CA PHE A 535 10.22 23.79 13.54
C PHE A 535 10.11 23.74 12.02
N PRO A 536 10.17 24.87 11.32
CA PRO A 536 9.75 24.97 9.91
C PRO A 536 10.69 24.28 8.92
N TRP A 537 11.97 24.14 9.20
CA TRP A 537 12.88 23.39 8.34
C TRP A 537 12.89 21.93 8.71
N ILE A 538 12.30 21.13 7.82
CA ILE A 538 12.24 19.69 7.93
C ILE A 538 13.04 19.07 6.79
N HIS A 539 13.80 18.03 7.08
CA HIS A 539 14.59 17.32 6.09
C HIS A 539 14.42 15.80 6.24
N SER A 540 14.62 15.04 5.17
CA SER A 540 14.70 13.60 5.32
C SER A 540 16.05 13.17 5.87
N GLY A 541 16.11 12.13 6.70
CA GLY A 541 17.36 11.55 7.20
C GLY A 541 18.26 11.00 6.08
N SER A 542 19.50 10.66 6.41
CA SER A 542 20.48 10.12 5.46
C SER A 542 20.07 8.75 4.95
N GLN A 543 20.12 8.53 3.63
CA GLN A 543 19.77 7.29 2.97
C GLN A 543 21.00 6.63 2.34
N LEU A 544 21.39 5.47 2.85
CA LEU A 544 22.56 4.77 2.35
C LEU A 544 22.24 3.75 1.26
N LYS A 545 21.11 3.05 1.31
CA LYS A 545 20.73 1.89 0.46
C LYS A 545 21.70 0.70 0.55
N ARG A 546 22.66 0.77 1.44
CA ARG A 546 23.59 -0.31 1.79
C ARG A 546 23.85 -0.32 3.30
N THR A 547 24.13 -1.48 3.86
CA THR A 547 24.25 -1.68 5.32
C THR A 547 25.72 -1.69 5.78
N TRP A 548 26.65 -2.11 4.94
CA TRP A 548 28.06 -2.28 5.31
C TRP A 548 28.78 -1.00 5.78
N PRO A 549 28.41 0.25 5.37
CA PRO A 549 29.03 1.45 5.92
C PRO A 549 28.60 1.81 7.34
N ILE A 550 27.59 1.11 7.90
CA ILE A 550 27.12 1.25 9.28
C ILE A 550 27.52 0.02 10.06
N GLY A 551 27.95 0.19 11.30
CA GLY A 551 28.36 -0.94 12.12
C GLY A 551 28.43 -0.62 13.60
N PRO A 552 28.43 -1.66 14.46
CA PRO A 552 28.38 -1.47 15.91
C PRO A 552 29.69 -0.96 16.51
N THR A 553 30.83 -1.09 15.79
CA THR A 553 32.13 -0.61 16.25
C THR A 553 32.97 0.01 15.13
N LYS A 554 33.86 0.93 15.46
CA LYS A 554 34.83 1.52 14.51
C LYS A 554 35.75 0.44 13.90
N SER A 555 36.13 -0.55 14.64
CA SER A 555 37.04 -1.63 14.18
C SER A 555 36.38 -2.49 13.08
N VAL A 556 35.08 -2.75 13.18
CA VAL A 556 34.32 -3.44 12.13
C VAL A 556 34.33 -2.62 10.85
N LEU A 557 34.07 -1.33 10.93
CA LEU A 557 34.06 -0.44 9.78
C LEU A 557 35.43 -0.33 9.11
N SER A 558 36.49 -0.21 9.89
CA SER A 558 37.87 -0.20 9.36
C SER A 558 38.21 -1.50 8.63
N ARG A 559 37.81 -2.66 9.16
CA ARG A 559 38.03 -3.97 8.49
C ARG A 559 37.21 -4.07 7.20
N ARG A 560 35.95 -3.62 7.19
CA ARG A 560 35.11 -3.58 5.98
C ARG A 560 35.73 -2.71 4.91
N TRP A 561 36.19 -1.51 5.27
CA TRP A 561 36.86 -0.58 4.38
C TRP A 561 38.14 -1.16 3.79
N SER A 562 39.03 -1.70 4.62
CA SER A 562 40.26 -2.35 4.18
C SER A 562 39.99 -3.53 3.25
N LYS A 563 38.96 -4.35 3.56
CA LYS A 563 38.56 -5.45 2.70
C LYS A 563 38.06 -4.98 1.34
N LEU A 564 37.20 -3.92 1.30
CA LEU A 564 36.75 -3.32 0.07
C LEU A 564 37.91 -2.90 -0.83
N LEU A 565 38.89 -2.18 -0.27
CA LEU A 565 40.04 -1.69 -1.03
C LEU A 565 41.00 -2.80 -1.49
N ALA A 566 41.01 -3.95 -0.80
CA ALA A 566 41.81 -5.10 -1.19
C ALA A 566 41.20 -5.93 -2.33
N LEU A 567 39.88 -5.81 -2.56
CA LEU A 567 39.19 -6.46 -3.67
C LEU A 567 39.48 -5.76 -5.01
N ARG A 568 39.23 -6.45 -6.12
CA ARG A 568 39.42 -5.92 -7.49
C ARG A 568 38.21 -6.23 -8.36
N ASP A 569 38.03 -5.41 -9.37
CA ASP A 569 37.08 -5.60 -10.45
C ASP A 569 35.67 -5.97 -9.95
N ALA A 570 35.02 -6.95 -10.57
CA ALA A 570 33.66 -7.36 -10.25
C ALA A 570 33.43 -7.69 -8.77
N ALA A 571 34.44 -8.29 -8.09
CA ALA A 571 34.31 -8.59 -6.65
C ALA A 571 34.29 -7.33 -5.78
N GLN A 572 34.97 -6.26 -6.23
CA GLN A 572 34.96 -4.97 -5.54
C GLN A 572 33.61 -4.26 -5.76
N ASP A 573 33.07 -4.32 -6.98
CA ASP A 573 31.78 -3.74 -7.35
C ASP A 573 30.62 -4.45 -6.60
N GLU A 574 30.65 -5.78 -6.55
CA GLU A 574 29.71 -6.57 -5.75
C GLU A 574 29.78 -6.20 -4.27
N ALA A 575 30.99 -6.08 -3.73
CA ALA A 575 31.18 -5.71 -2.33
C ALA A 575 30.75 -4.28 -2.02
N PHE A 576 31.01 -3.34 -2.91
CA PHE A 576 30.56 -1.95 -2.77
C PHE A 576 29.05 -1.84 -2.90
N ARG A 577 28.46 -2.54 -3.86
CA ARG A 577 27.05 -2.50 -4.26
C ARG A 577 26.62 -1.12 -4.72
N ASP A 578 26.71 -0.88 -6.00
CA ASP A 578 26.27 0.37 -6.59
C ASP A 578 24.79 0.66 -6.30
N THR A 579 24.46 1.93 -6.24
CA THR A 579 23.09 2.44 -6.09
C THR A 579 22.78 3.40 -7.25
N GLY A 580 21.53 3.89 -7.34
CA GLY A 580 21.15 4.77 -8.45
C GLY A 580 21.99 6.03 -8.59
N PHE A 581 22.68 6.48 -7.51
CA PHE A 581 23.47 7.72 -7.53
C PHE A 581 24.93 7.54 -7.12
N ARG A 582 25.36 6.37 -6.70
CA ARG A 582 26.70 6.14 -6.13
C ARG A 582 27.29 4.81 -6.57
N GLY A 583 28.44 4.87 -7.24
CA GLY A 583 29.29 3.76 -7.62
C GLY A 583 30.74 4.00 -7.23
N MET A 584 31.59 2.99 -7.43
CA MET A 584 33.02 3.04 -7.13
C MET A 584 33.75 4.12 -7.95
N ASP A 585 33.22 4.44 -9.14
CA ASP A 585 33.81 5.39 -10.09
C ASP A 585 33.18 6.79 -10.05
N VAL A 586 32.21 7.01 -9.14
CA VAL A 586 31.46 8.27 -9.08
C VAL A 586 32.15 9.29 -8.18
N GLU A 587 32.48 10.43 -8.75
CA GLU A 587 32.91 11.62 -8.00
C GLU A 587 31.70 12.30 -7.34
N THR A 588 31.90 12.91 -6.17
CA THR A 588 30.83 13.61 -5.47
C THR A 588 31.33 14.80 -4.69
N THR A 589 30.42 15.63 -4.19
CA THR A 589 30.73 16.68 -3.22
C THR A 589 30.71 16.09 -1.82
N ALA A 590 31.67 16.46 -0.99
CA ALA A 590 31.81 16.05 0.40
C ALA A 590 30.59 16.45 1.26
N LEU A 591 30.53 15.94 2.48
CA LEU A 591 29.44 16.27 3.43
C LEU A 591 29.46 17.74 3.90
N ASP A 592 30.61 18.46 3.74
CA ASP A 592 30.67 19.91 3.93
C ASP A 592 29.87 20.73 2.89
N GLY A 593 29.54 20.10 1.76
CA GLY A 593 28.79 20.71 0.67
C GLY A 593 29.65 21.44 -0.36
N ASP A 594 30.95 21.65 -0.13
CA ASP A 594 31.84 22.48 -0.94
C ASP A 594 33.01 21.71 -1.56
N THR A 595 33.62 20.77 -0.82
CA THR A 595 34.81 20.05 -1.25
C THR A 595 34.48 18.96 -2.28
N ARG A 596 35.16 18.96 -3.42
CA ARG A 596 35.03 17.89 -4.42
C ARG A 596 35.86 16.68 -4.02
N LEU A 597 35.17 15.50 -3.91
CA LEU A 597 35.78 14.20 -3.62
C LEU A 597 35.99 13.42 -4.92
N PRO A 598 37.23 12.95 -5.20
CA PRO A 598 37.45 12.02 -6.29
C PRO A 598 36.79 10.68 -5.98
N SER A 599 36.54 9.87 -7.03
CA SER A 599 35.99 8.52 -6.86
C SER A 599 36.90 7.63 -6.00
N ILE A 600 36.31 6.64 -5.35
CA ILE A 600 37.07 5.70 -4.51
C ILE A 600 38.06 4.92 -5.38
N ARG A 601 37.66 4.50 -6.57
CA ARG A 601 38.51 3.74 -7.50
C ARG A 601 39.72 4.56 -8.00
N ALA A 602 39.53 5.85 -8.27
CA ALA A 602 40.61 6.74 -8.69
C ALA A 602 41.71 6.87 -7.63
N LYS A 603 41.37 6.77 -6.34
CA LYS A 603 42.35 6.78 -5.23
C LYS A 603 42.91 5.41 -4.92
N GLY A 604 42.28 4.33 -5.34
CA GLY A 604 42.69 2.94 -5.08
C GLY A 604 42.96 2.69 -3.60
N MET A 605 44.05 2.02 -3.31
CA MET A 605 44.45 1.68 -1.93
C MET A 605 44.73 2.90 -1.01
N SER A 606 44.90 4.08 -1.58
CA SER A 606 45.07 5.33 -0.80
C SER A 606 43.75 6.01 -0.42
N ALA A 607 42.60 5.47 -0.86
CA ALA A 607 41.30 6.03 -0.50
C ALA A 607 41.03 5.94 1.01
N GLN A 608 40.62 7.04 1.58
CA GLN A 608 40.21 7.11 2.98
C GLN A 608 38.76 7.61 3.04
N PRO A 609 37.95 7.18 4.02
CA PRO A 609 36.65 7.77 4.25
C PRO A 609 36.83 9.19 4.83
N GLU A 610 35.83 10.08 4.57
CA GLU A 610 35.85 11.45 5.13
C GLU A 610 35.95 11.43 6.65
N ALA A 611 35.13 10.63 7.32
CA ALA A 611 35.14 10.47 8.78
C ALA A 611 34.52 9.14 9.22
N THR A 612 34.82 8.73 10.45
CA THR A 612 34.09 7.67 11.16
C THR A 612 33.52 8.25 12.45
N THR A 613 32.19 8.39 12.51
CA THR A 613 31.52 9.08 13.62
C THR A 613 30.30 8.31 14.12
N ARG A 614 29.69 8.75 15.22
CA ARG A 614 28.40 8.25 15.69
C ARG A 614 27.27 8.67 14.74
N TYR A 615 26.22 7.88 14.71
CA TYR A 615 25.10 8.01 13.77
C TYR A 615 23.80 7.60 14.45
N GLY A 616 22.78 8.39 14.33
CA GLY A 616 21.43 8.09 14.81
C GLY A 616 20.78 7.03 13.91
N TYR A 617 20.98 5.75 14.25
CA TYR A 617 20.59 4.65 13.36
C TYR A 617 19.10 4.30 13.47
N ARG A 618 18.61 4.11 14.69
CA ARG A 618 17.19 3.92 15.04
C ARG A 618 16.90 4.71 16.32
N SER A 619 15.64 4.92 16.64
CA SER A 619 15.28 5.52 17.93
C SER A 619 15.94 4.77 19.07
N PHE A 620 16.64 5.50 19.91
CA PHE A 620 17.45 4.95 21.03
C PHE A 620 18.56 4.00 20.60
N ASP A 621 19.00 4.03 19.33
CA ASP A 621 20.16 3.26 18.85
C ASP A 621 21.15 4.15 18.11
N ARG A 622 22.35 4.23 18.66
CA ARG A 622 23.50 4.93 18.06
C ARG A 622 24.54 3.91 17.59
N GLN A 623 24.82 3.94 16.30
CA GLN A 623 25.89 3.12 15.72
C GLN A 623 27.05 3.98 15.23
N TRP A 624 28.05 3.34 14.65
CA TRP A 624 29.12 4.02 13.94
C TRP A 624 28.83 3.99 12.44
N ILE A 625 29.23 5.06 11.74
CA ILE A 625 29.12 5.17 10.28
C ILE A 625 30.44 5.63 9.69
N LEU A 626 30.76 5.12 8.48
CA LEU A 626 31.69 5.79 7.60
C LEU A 626 30.94 6.98 6.99
N ALA A 627 31.13 8.15 7.60
CA ALA A 627 30.47 9.39 7.17
C ALA A 627 31.20 9.96 5.96
N ASP A 628 30.81 9.48 4.77
CA ASP A 628 31.43 9.80 3.49
C ASP A 628 30.36 9.92 2.41
N ALA A 629 30.35 11.05 1.71
CA ALA A 629 29.36 11.34 0.69
C ALA A 629 29.34 10.34 -0.47
N ARG A 630 30.44 9.60 -0.71
CA ARG A 630 30.53 8.55 -1.74
C ARG A 630 29.81 7.27 -1.36
N LEU A 631 29.50 7.04 -0.08
CA LEU A 631 28.96 5.78 0.43
C LEU A 631 27.45 5.74 0.55
N GLY A 632 26.79 6.88 0.61
CA GLY A 632 25.33 6.94 0.75
C GLY A 632 24.63 7.38 -0.53
N ASP A 633 23.52 6.75 -0.88
CA ASP A 633 22.71 7.12 -2.05
C ASP A 633 22.29 8.60 -1.96
N ARG A 634 21.83 9.02 -0.76
CA ARG A 634 21.49 10.41 -0.44
C ARG A 634 21.92 10.72 0.99
N MET A 635 23.15 11.20 1.18
CA MET A 635 23.72 11.48 2.49
C MET A 635 23.17 12.73 3.17
N ARG A 636 22.49 13.62 2.45
CA ARG A 636 21.89 14.85 3.00
C ARG A 636 22.91 15.80 3.62
N PRO A 637 23.81 16.38 2.83
CA PRO A 637 24.84 17.32 3.34
C PRO A 637 24.28 18.45 4.22
N ASP A 638 23.06 18.92 3.93
CA ASP A 638 22.41 19.98 4.72
C ASP A 638 22.26 19.62 6.20
N LEU A 639 22.00 18.34 6.55
CA LEU A 639 21.98 17.90 7.95
C LEU A 639 23.40 17.79 8.53
N TRP A 640 24.36 17.27 7.76
CA TRP A 640 25.73 17.11 8.21
C TRP A 640 26.40 18.43 8.51
N ARG A 641 26.13 19.50 7.73
CA ARG A 641 26.64 20.86 7.93
C ARG A 641 26.10 21.53 9.19
N THR A 642 25.02 21.07 9.79
CA THR A 642 24.50 21.62 11.05
C THR A 642 24.96 20.84 12.28
N MET A 643 25.73 19.76 12.11
CA MET A 643 26.24 18.96 13.20
C MET A 643 27.22 19.72 14.09
N GLY A 644 26.86 19.96 15.35
CA GLY A 644 27.63 20.72 16.33
C GLY A 644 27.48 20.14 17.75
N PRO A 645 28.22 20.63 18.74
CA PRO A 645 28.15 20.09 20.11
C PRO A 645 26.78 20.28 20.77
N GLU A 646 26.04 21.33 20.41
CA GLU A 646 24.71 21.64 20.96
C GLU A 646 23.57 21.15 20.09
N GLN A 647 23.88 20.50 18.94
CA GLN A 647 22.86 20.05 18.01
C GLN A 647 22.04 18.87 18.54
N VAL A 648 20.73 18.94 18.37
CA VAL A 648 19.79 17.82 18.53
C VAL A 648 18.89 17.75 17.31
N PHE A 649 18.70 16.55 16.82
CA PHE A 649 17.76 16.26 15.76
C PHE A 649 16.52 15.58 16.34
N PHE A 650 15.37 16.18 16.18
CA PHE A 650 14.08 15.58 16.46
C PHE A 650 13.59 14.80 15.25
N THR A 651 12.98 13.63 15.49
CA THR A 651 12.42 12.81 14.42
C THR A 651 11.01 12.38 14.75
N THR A 652 10.12 12.42 13.76
CA THR A 652 8.72 12.04 13.84
C THR A 652 8.20 11.58 12.47
N LEU A 653 6.88 11.44 12.32
CA LEU A 653 6.19 11.19 11.05
C LEU A 653 5.16 12.28 10.82
N THR A 654 5.22 12.95 9.67
CA THR A 654 4.27 14.01 9.28
C THR A 654 3.33 13.62 8.14
N SER A 655 3.48 12.42 7.61
CA SER A 655 2.71 11.94 6.46
C SER A 655 2.17 10.51 6.60
N THR A 656 2.31 9.93 7.79
CA THR A 656 1.81 8.59 8.13
C THR A 656 1.29 8.58 9.56
N LYS A 657 0.39 7.66 9.87
CA LYS A 657 -0.18 7.47 11.21
C LYS A 657 0.90 7.13 12.23
N LEU A 658 0.76 7.66 13.42
CA LEU A 658 1.61 7.37 14.58
C LEU A 658 0.97 6.29 15.46
N GLY A 659 1.81 5.45 16.07
CA GLY A 659 1.39 4.39 16.98
C GLY A 659 1.81 4.63 18.42
N HIS A 660 1.92 3.52 19.16
CA HIS A 660 2.30 3.56 20.57
C HIS A 660 3.74 4.07 20.78
N GLY A 661 4.01 4.55 21.98
CA GLY A 661 5.31 5.10 22.38
C GLY A 661 5.46 6.59 22.14
N PRO A 662 6.67 7.13 22.23
CA PRO A 662 6.97 8.52 21.92
C PRO A 662 6.54 8.92 20.50
N VAL A 663 5.89 10.06 20.34
CA VAL A 663 5.52 10.57 19.00
C VAL A 663 6.62 11.42 18.37
N VAL A 664 7.57 11.88 19.19
CA VAL A 664 8.83 12.51 18.75
C VAL A 664 9.98 11.83 19.48
N THR A 665 11.05 11.50 18.77
CA THR A 665 12.30 11.04 19.37
C THR A 665 13.46 11.96 19.06
N ALA A 666 14.51 11.93 19.86
CA ALA A 666 15.66 12.81 19.72
C ALA A 666 16.96 12.03 19.57
N THR A 667 17.93 12.63 18.88
CA THR A 667 19.30 12.13 18.78
C THR A 667 20.29 13.28 18.62
N PRO A 668 21.48 13.24 19.27
CA PRO A 668 22.52 14.24 19.05
C PRO A 668 23.33 14.01 17.76
N TYR A 669 22.98 12.98 16.97
CA TYR A 669 23.70 12.58 15.77
C TYR A 669 22.82 12.67 14.55
N VAL A 670 23.43 12.88 13.37
CA VAL A 670 22.66 12.87 12.10
C VAL A 670 21.88 11.56 11.97
N PRO A 671 20.54 11.62 11.78
CA PRO A 671 19.71 10.43 11.77
C PRO A 671 19.67 9.75 10.40
N ASP A 672 19.51 8.41 10.44
CA ASP A 672 19.18 7.58 9.30
C ASP A 672 17.78 7.89 8.77
N LEU A 673 17.54 7.62 7.49
CA LEU A 673 16.21 7.77 6.89
C LEU A 673 15.11 7.02 7.65
N HIS A 674 15.46 5.91 8.30
CA HIS A 674 14.55 5.07 9.06
C HIS A 674 14.78 5.18 10.58
N HIS A 675 15.30 6.32 11.04
CA HIS A 675 15.63 6.52 12.46
C HIS A 675 14.43 6.29 13.36
N PHE A 676 13.29 6.91 13.07
CA PHE A 676 12.15 6.96 13.98
C PHE A 676 11.60 5.56 14.31
N ARG A 677 11.20 4.76 13.30
CA ARG A 677 10.59 3.45 13.54
C ARG A 677 11.20 2.27 12.77
N GLY A 678 12.34 2.45 12.12
CA GLY A 678 13.05 1.36 11.44
C GLY A 678 12.57 0.97 10.06
N SER A 679 11.36 1.39 9.64
CA SER A 679 10.79 1.15 8.32
C SER A 679 9.77 2.22 7.94
N TYR A 680 9.38 2.29 6.67
CA TYR A 680 8.36 3.18 6.09
C TYR A 680 8.17 4.52 6.80
N GLY A 681 8.67 5.60 6.20
CA GLY A 681 8.38 6.96 6.63
C GLY A 681 9.31 7.40 7.72
N ALA A 682 10.11 7.84 8.18
CA ALA A 682 10.96 8.65 9.01
C ALA A 682 11.69 9.62 8.10
N LYS A 683 10.90 10.34 7.35
CA LYS A 683 11.42 11.34 6.43
C LYS A 683 11.58 12.69 7.09
N ASP A 684 11.14 12.82 8.34
CA ASP A 684 10.90 14.09 8.97
C ASP A 684 11.86 14.29 10.15
N VAL A 685 12.99 14.90 9.82
CA VAL A 685 14.06 15.29 10.74
C VAL A 685 14.01 16.79 10.91
N MET A 686 13.88 17.27 12.13
CA MET A 686 13.89 18.67 12.53
C MET A 686 15.15 18.94 13.36
N PRO A 687 16.21 19.53 12.81
CA PRO A 687 17.34 20.00 13.60
C PRO A 687 16.91 21.14 14.52
N LEU A 688 17.42 21.18 15.76
CA LEU A 688 17.18 22.33 16.64
C LEU A 688 17.90 23.57 16.12
N TRP A 689 19.13 23.37 15.63
CA TRP A 689 19.99 24.48 15.17
C TRP A 689 20.23 24.39 13.65
N ARG A 690 20.26 25.54 13.00
CA ARG A 690 20.53 25.68 11.56
C ARG A 690 22.02 25.86 11.25
N ASP A 691 22.86 25.90 12.27
CA ASP A 691 24.31 26.04 12.16
C ASP A 691 25.04 25.25 13.27
N THR A 692 26.35 25.05 13.11
CA THR A 692 27.19 24.29 14.03
C THR A 692 27.49 24.99 15.35
N LYS A 693 27.17 26.29 15.47
CA LYS A 693 27.50 27.14 16.64
C LYS A 693 26.29 27.46 17.51
N ALA A 694 25.13 26.80 17.22
CA ALA A 694 23.90 27.01 17.95
C ALA A 694 23.45 28.49 18.05
N LYS A 695 23.65 29.25 16.97
CA LYS A 695 23.26 30.67 16.94
C LYS A 695 21.92 30.91 16.28
N ASN A 696 21.59 30.11 15.29
CA ASN A 696 20.37 30.26 14.50
C ASN A 696 19.44 29.10 14.77
N PRO A 697 18.41 29.25 15.61
CA PRO A 697 17.46 28.18 15.87
C PRO A 697 16.58 27.86 14.65
N ASN A 698 16.16 26.62 14.52
CA ASN A 698 15.15 26.21 13.54
C ASN A 698 13.74 26.39 14.12
N LEU A 699 13.40 27.62 14.47
CA LEU A 699 12.09 28.05 14.96
C LEU A 699 11.53 29.13 14.03
N ALA A 700 10.18 29.23 13.98
CA ALA A 700 9.53 30.30 13.25
C ALA A 700 10.02 31.67 13.77
N SER A 701 10.35 32.59 12.87
CA SER A 701 10.83 33.92 13.26
C SER A 701 9.77 34.63 14.10
N ARG A 702 10.19 35.40 15.10
CA ARG A 702 9.36 36.04 16.10
C ARG A 702 8.64 35.08 17.09
N LEU A 703 8.68 33.74 16.94
CA LEU A 703 8.04 32.85 17.92
C LEU A 703 8.58 33.08 19.33
N LEU A 704 9.91 33.19 19.48
CA LEU A 704 10.53 33.44 20.79
C LEU A 704 10.10 34.79 21.38
N ALA A 705 10.09 35.85 20.58
CA ALA A 705 9.65 37.17 21.01
C ALA A 705 8.16 37.20 21.37
N PHE A 706 7.32 36.51 20.58
CA PHE A 706 5.90 36.37 20.86
C PHE A 706 5.65 35.64 22.18
N LEU A 707 6.32 34.51 22.39
CA LEU A 707 6.16 33.73 23.64
C LEU A 707 6.68 34.50 24.85
N ALA A 708 7.83 35.21 24.71
CA ALA A 708 8.36 36.01 25.78
C ALA A 708 7.41 37.14 26.19
N ASP A 709 6.81 37.84 25.23
CA ASP A 709 5.81 38.88 25.48
C ASP A 709 4.54 38.30 26.13
N ALA A 710 4.01 37.21 25.56
CA ALA A 710 2.76 36.61 26.04
C ALA A 710 2.89 35.94 27.41
N LEU A 711 4.05 35.34 27.73
CA LEU A 711 4.32 34.70 29.02
C LEU A 711 4.92 35.66 30.06
N GLY A 712 5.33 36.84 29.63
CA GLY A 712 5.96 37.84 30.51
C GLY A 712 7.35 37.44 31.05
N ALA A 713 8.08 36.59 30.33
CA ALA A 713 9.39 36.07 30.70
C ALA A 713 10.27 35.77 29.48
N GLU A 714 11.58 35.75 29.66
CA GLU A 714 12.50 35.34 28.60
C GLU A 714 12.25 33.86 28.22
N VAL A 715 12.19 33.58 26.90
CA VAL A 715 12.01 32.23 26.36
C VAL A 715 13.13 31.98 25.33
N THR A 716 13.90 30.93 25.55
CA THR A 716 14.97 30.50 24.67
C THR A 716 14.51 29.46 23.66
N ALA A 717 15.31 29.23 22.60
CA ALA A 717 15.03 28.14 21.65
C ALA A 717 15.08 26.78 22.32
N GLU A 718 15.93 26.60 23.29
CA GLU A 718 16.01 25.36 24.07
C GLU A 718 14.77 25.14 24.95
N ASP A 719 14.20 26.20 25.54
CA ASP A 719 12.99 26.10 26.32
C ASP A 719 11.79 25.63 25.47
N VAL A 720 11.66 26.14 24.25
CA VAL A 720 10.63 25.69 23.32
C VAL A 720 10.87 24.23 22.93
N ALA A 721 12.11 23.84 22.59
CA ALA A 721 12.45 22.49 22.22
C ALA A 721 12.22 21.49 23.35
N THR A 722 12.63 21.84 24.58
CA THR A 722 12.43 21.00 25.77
C THR A 722 10.96 20.91 26.15
N TYR A 723 10.20 22.00 26.05
CA TYR A 723 8.74 22.01 26.25
C TYR A 723 8.04 21.04 25.28
N VAL A 724 8.29 21.15 23.99
CA VAL A 724 7.71 20.25 22.97
C VAL A 724 8.09 18.80 23.27
N TYR A 725 9.35 18.54 23.61
CA TYR A 725 9.82 17.20 23.87
C TYR A 725 9.26 16.60 25.18
N ALA A 726 9.06 17.42 26.21
CA ALA A 726 8.38 17.00 27.44
C ALA A 726 7.02 16.35 27.17
N LEU A 727 6.24 16.97 26.31
CA LEU A 727 4.91 16.48 25.95
C LEU A 727 4.96 15.26 25.04
N THR A 728 5.93 15.16 24.15
CA THR A 728 5.94 14.20 23.01
C THR A 728 6.96 13.06 23.12
N GLY A 729 7.93 13.18 24.02
CA GLY A 729 9.06 12.24 24.15
C GLY A 729 8.77 10.99 24.98
N THR A 730 7.57 10.82 25.51
CA THR A 730 7.10 9.62 26.21
C THR A 730 5.82 9.08 25.54
N SER A 731 5.34 7.94 25.98
CA SER A 731 4.07 7.39 25.47
C SER A 731 2.81 8.15 25.93
N ALA A 732 2.93 9.11 26.83
CA ALA A 732 1.79 9.85 27.39
C ALA A 732 0.95 10.55 26.31
N PHE A 733 1.61 11.20 25.34
CA PHE A 733 0.93 11.90 24.25
C PHE A 733 0.19 10.94 23.33
N ALA A 734 0.86 9.85 22.89
CA ALA A 734 0.25 8.84 22.04
C ALA A 734 -0.93 8.12 22.71
N ASN A 735 -0.85 7.90 24.03
CA ASN A 735 -1.92 7.28 24.78
C ASN A 735 -3.15 8.19 24.89
N ARG A 736 -2.95 9.51 25.06
CA ARG A 736 -4.04 10.46 25.20
C ARG A 736 -4.71 10.78 23.86
N PHE A 737 -3.94 10.95 22.82
CA PHE A 737 -4.41 11.31 21.46
C PHE A 737 -4.32 10.14 20.50
N SER A 738 -4.63 8.94 20.99
CA SER A 738 -4.52 7.70 20.23
C SER A 738 -5.47 7.65 19.02
N GLU A 739 -6.63 8.30 19.13
CA GLU A 739 -7.60 8.39 18.03
C GLU A 739 -7.10 9.35 16.96
N GLU A 740 -6.70 10.57 17.30
CA GLU A 740 -6.23 11.60 16.39
C GLU A 740 -4.97 11.15 15.63
N LEU A 741 -4.02 10.54 16.33
CA LEU A 741 -2.77 10.04 15.76
C LEU A 741 -2.94 8.74 14.97
N GLY A 742 -3.94 7.96 15.30
CA GLY A 742 -4.22 6.66 14.68
C GLY A 742 -5.21 6.73 13.52
N GLU A 743 -6.04 7.75 13.44
CA GLU A 743 -7.04 7.91 12.38
C GLU A 743 -6.57 8.80 11.25
N GLN A 744 -5.77 9.82 11.54
CA GLN A 744 -5.29 10.78 10.55
C GLN A 744 -3.78 10.75 10.39
N ALA A 745 -3.31 10.76 9.14
CA ALA A 745 -1.92 10.97 8.82
C ALA A 745 -1.64 12.47 8.73
N GLY A 746 -0.74 12.98 9.57
CA GLY A 746 -0.40 14.40 9.58
C GLY A 746 0.70 14.74 10.58
N PRO A 747 1.14 16.02 10.64
CA PRO A 747 2.03 16.48 11.69
C PRO A 747 1.36 16.39 13.07
N VAL A 748 2.16 16.23 14.11
CA VAL A 748 1.68 16.28 15.49
C VAL A 748 1.32 17.72 15.83
N HIS A 749 0.15 17.94 16.46
CA HIS A 749 -0.28 19.25 16.96
C HIS A 749 0.14 19.41 18.44
N ILE A 750 0.76 20.52 18.77
CA ILE A 750 1.40 20.76 20.07
C ILE A 750 0.62 21.80 20.88
N PRO A 751 0.03 21.45 22.04
CA PRO A 751 -0.61 22.43 22.91
C PRO A 751 0.46 23.26 23.63
N ILE A 752 0.51 24.56 23.39
CA ILE A 752 1.41 25.50 24.08
C ILE A 752 0.60 26.30 25.11
N THR A 753 0.93 26.12 26.39
CA THR A 753 0.21 26.82 27.48
C THR A 753 0.46 28.32 27.47
N LYS A 754 -0.56 29.09 27.88
CA LYS A 754 -0.47 30.54 28.16
C LYS A 754 0.01 30.85 29.58
N ASP A 755 0.20 29.82 30.43
CA ASP A 755 0.68 29.97 31.81
C ASP A 755 2.19 29.78 31.86
N HIS A 756 2.91 30.83 32.25
CA HIS A 756 4.39 30.83 32.37
C HIS A 756 4.90 29.78 33.36
N ALA A 757 4.25 29.61 34.52
CA ALA A 757 4.73 28.67 35.54
C ALA A 757 4.60 27.20 35.04
N VAL A 758 3.51 26.90 34.34
CA VAL A 758 3.32 25.60 33.68
C VAL A 758 4.35 25.41 32.57
N PHE A 759 4.55 26.43 31.72
CA PHE A 759 5.52 26.38 30.62
C PHE A 759 6.93 26.07 31.15
N ALA A 760 7.41 26.83 32.14
CA ALA A 760 8.73 26.67 32.72
C ALA A 760 8.94 25.28 33.35
N ARG A 761 7.92 24.77 34.07
CA ARG A 761 7.96 23.45 34.70
C ARG A 761 7.98 22.31 33.67
N VAL A 762 7.19 22.43 32.60
CA VAL A 762 7.18 21.46 31.49
C VAL A 762 8.50 21.49 30.73
N ALA A 763 9.05 22.68 30.43
CA ALA A 763 10.35 22.83 29.80
C ALA A 763 11.50 22.23 30.63
N ALA A 764 11.49 22.45 31.95
CA ALA A 764 12.48 21.85 32.85
C ALA A 764 12.42 20.32 32.83
N PHE A 765 11.24 19.72 32.90
CA PHE A 765 11.06 18.28 32.77
C PHE A 765 11.57 17.75 31.41
N GLY A 766 11.29 18.47 30.33
CA GLY A 766 11.79 18.09 29.00
C GLY A 766 13.30 18.20 28.85
N ARG A 767 13.93 19.14 29.57
CA ARG A 767 15.39 19.26 29.63
C ARG A 767 16.02 18.01 30.27
N ASP A 768 15.48 17.54 31.38
CA ASP A 768 15.90 16.29 32.00
C ASP A 768 15.67 15.09 31.07
N LEU A 769 14.50 15.00 30.44
CA LEU A 769 14.18 13.91 29.52
C LEU A 769 15.12 13.89 28.31
N LEU A 770 15.44 15.04 27.73
CA LEU A 770 16.41 15.14 26.63
C LEU A 770 17.82 14.77 27.07
N TRP A 771 18.22 15.12 28.29
CA TRP A 771 19.52 14.71 28.84
C TRP A 771 19.63 13.18 28.86
N TRP A 772 18.61 12.47 29.36
CA TRP A 772 18.53 11.02 29.33
C TRP A 772 18.53 10.44 27.92
N HIS A 773 17.71 10.97 27.04
CA HIS A 773 17.55 10.46 25.67
C HIS A 773 18.71 10.80 24.73
N THR A 774 19.57 11.70 25.14
CA THR A 774 20.84 12.00 24.47
C THR A 774 22.05 11.41 25.22
N TRP A 775 21.79 10.41 26.06
CA TRP A 775 22.81 9.68 26.85
C TRP A 775 23.72 10.57 27.71
N GLY A 776 23.21 11.64 28.28
CA GLY A 776 23.95 12.59 29.08
C GLY A 776 24.85 13.54 28.27
N GLU A 777 24.62 13.68 26.97
CA GLU A 777 25.46 14.49 26.08
C GLU A 777 24.92 15.91 25.81
N ARG A 778 23.63 16.16 26.06
CA ARG A 778 22.95 17.45 25.73
C ARG A 778 22.04 17.89 26.86
N PHE A 779 21.75 19.18 26.89
CA PHE A 779 20.82 19.84 27.81
C PHE A 779 21.17 19.80 29.30
N GLY A 780 22.39 19.45 29.66
CA GLY A 780 22.91 19.43 31.03
C GLY A 780 24.40 19.20 31.04
N GLU A 781 24.99 19.11 32.21
CA GLU A 781 26.40 18.75 32.35
C GLU A 781 26.62 17.35 31.80
N PRO A 782 27.68 17.11 31.00
CA PRO A 782 28.00 15.79 30.52
C PRO A 782 28.11 14.76 31.66
N GLY A 783 27.41 13.65 31.53
CA GLY A 783 27.37 12.64 32.59
C GLY A 783 26.95 11.27 32.05
N THR A 784 26.95 10.29 32.93
CA THR A 784 26.49 8.93 32.62
C THR A 784 25.15 8.69 33.27
N VAL A 785 24.15 8.32 32.47
CA VAL A 785 22.84 7.89 32.99
C VAL A 785 22.99 6.57 33.72
N THR A 786 22.34 6.42 34.88
CA THR A 786 22.40 5.22 35.72
C THR A 786 20.99 4.85 36.18
N GLY A 787 20.65 3.54 36.11
CA GLY A 787 19.37 2.99 36.53
C GLY A 787 19.57 1.71 37.37
N ALA A 788 18.53 0.91 37.54
CA ALA A 788 18.55 -0.28 38.38
C ALA A 788 19.12 -1.54 37.71
N ALA A 789 19.11 -1.61 36.37
CA ALA A 789 19.57 -2.76 35.64
C ALA A 789 21.11 -2.92 35.73
N GLU A 790 21.59 -4.13 36.02
CA GLU A 790 23.00 -4.49 36.15
C GLU A 790 23.35 -5.75 35.33
N GLU A 791 24.63 -5.96 35.02
CA GLU A 791 25.13 -7.22 34.48
C GLU A 791 25.18 -8.28 35.57
N ILE A 792 24.23 -9.21 35.58
CA ILE A 792 24.17 -10.32 36.57
C ILE A 792 25.20 -11.40 36.22
N SER A 793 25.39 -11.68 34.95
CA SER A 793 26.43 -12.57 34.44
C SER A 793 26.94 -12.11 33.08
N ALA A 794 28.24 -12.34 32.84
CA ALA A 794 28.93 -11.84 31.65
C ALA A 794 28.56 -12.60 30.36
N VAL A 795 28.55 -11.88 29.27
CA VAL A 795 28.39 -12.45 27.91
C VAL A 795 29.71 -13.01 27.43
N SER A 796 29.76 -14.33 27.20
CA SER A 796 30.96 -15.02 26.67
C SER A 796 30.86 -15.17 25.14
N GLY A 797 31.95 -14.82 24.44
CA GLY A 797 31.99 -14.94 22.98
C GLY A 797 31.10 -13.92 22.25
N MET A 798 30.64 -14.28 21.08
CA MET A 798 29.64 -13.52 20.30
C MET A 798 28.30 -14.24 20.35
N PRO A 799 27.25 -13.64 20.97
CA PRO A 799 25.97 -14.31 21.13
C PRO A 799 25.23 -14.47 19.79
N GLU A 800 24.51 -15.56 19.62
CA GLU A 800 23.67 -15.82 18.44
C GLU A 800 22.21 -15.39 18.63
N GLY A 801 21.79 -15.23 19.90
CA GLY A 801 20.40 -14.87 20.22
C GLY A 801 20.26 -14.25 21.61
N PHE A 802 19.05 -13.80 21.88
CA PHE A 802 18.62 -13.20 23.13
C PHE A 802 17.20 -13.62 23.47
N SER A 803 16.82 -13.53 24.74
CA SER A 803 15.46 -13.79 25.23
C SER A 803 15.15 -12.93 26.46
N TYR A 804 13.89 -12.83 26.80
CA TYR A 804 13.41 -12.20 28.02
C TYR A 804 12.71 -13.22 28.90
N ASP A 805 13.02 -13.21 30.17
CA ASP A 805 12.36 -14.04 31.19
C ASP A 805 11.41 -13.12 32.01
N PRO A 806 10.09 -13.19 31.74
CA PRO A 806 9.14 -12.32 32.42
C PRO A 806 8.93 -12.65 33.91
N THR A 807 9.31 -13.84 34.34
CA THR A 807 9.20 -14.25 35.76
C THR A 807 10.37 -13.73 36.57
N ALA A 808 11.58 -13.81 36.01
CA ALA A 808 12.81 -13.34 36.67
C ALA A 808 13.08 -11.85 36.38
N HIS A 809 12.35 -11.23 35.46
CA HIS A 809 12.57 -9.85 34.98
C HIS A 809 14.00 -9.64 34.48
N VAL A 810 14.49 -10.55 33.64
CA VAL A 810 15.86 -10.46 33.10
C VAL A 810 15.92 -10.64 31.60
N VAL A 811 16.86 -9.93 30.97
CA VAL A 811 17.23 -10.12 29.57
C VAL A 811 18.44 -11.02 29.49
N ARG A 812 18.34 -12.13 28.73
CA ARG A 812 19.45 -13.07 28.48
C ARG A 812 20.06 -12.76 27.10
N VAL A 813 21.36 -12.66 27.03
CA VAL A 813 22.13 -12.42 25.80
C VAL A 813 23.22 -13.49 25.71
N GLY A 814 22.96 -14.55 24.96
CA GLY A 814 23.83 -15.74 24.95
C GLY A 814 23.99 -16.31 26.36
N THR A 815 25.20 -16.29 26.93
CA THR A 815 25.50 -16.70 28.30
C THR A 815 25.28 -15.61 29.35
N GLY A 816 25.18 -14.36 28.92
CA GLY A 816 25.03 -13.22 29.82
C GLY A 816 23.58 -12.96 30.24
N CYS A 817 23.45 -12.29 31.37
CA CYS A 817 22.15 -11.96 31.97
C CYS A 817 22.19 -10.53 32.50
N PHE A 818 21.12 -9.76 32.25
CA PHE A 818 20.98 -8.36 32.65
C PHE A 818 19.62 -8.14 33.33
N GLY A 819 19.62 -7.41 34.42
CA GLY A 819 18.39 -7.13 35.16
C GLY A 819 18.62 -6.36 36.45
N PRO A 820 17.52 -5.92 37.11
CA PRO A 820 16.15 -6.18 36.75
C PRO A 820 15.67 -5.39 35.50
N VAL A 821 14.82 -5.98 34.65
CA VAL A 821 14.21 -5.33 33.48
C VAL A 821 12.70 -5.54 33.55
N ALA A 822 11.97 -4.48 33.78
CA ALA A 822 10.51 -4.54 33.84
C ALA A 822 9.91 -4.92 32.47
N PRO A 823 8.72 -5.58 32.43
CA PRO A 823 8.03 -5.90 31.16
C PRO A 823 7.83 -4.69 30.26
N GLU A 824 7.50 -3.53 30.81
CA GLU A 824 7.27 -2.29 30.08
C GLU A 824 8.55 -1.77 29.40
N VAL A 825 9.72 -2.04 29.97
CA VAL A 825 11.03 -1.71 29.38
C VAL A 825 11.34 -2.68 28.23
N TRP A 826 11.07 -3.98 28.41
CA TRP A 826 11.23 -4.97 27.34
C TRP A 826 10.31 -4.71 26.16
N GLU A 827 9.05 -4.34 26.43
CA GLU A 827 8.00 -4.07 25.44
C GLU A 827 8.05 -2.65 24.88
N PHE A 828 8.97 -1.80 25.38
CA PHE A 828 9.05 -0.40 24.94
C PHE A 828 9.22 -0.29 23.43
N GLU A 829 8.36 0.51 22.85
CA GLU A 829 8.30 0.70 21.39
C GLU A 829 8.17 2.15 20.96
N VAL A 830 8.55 2.43 19.73
CA VAL A 830 8.33 3.69 19.02
C VAL A 830 7.60 3.38 17.73
N SER A 831 6.30 3.62 17.69
CA SER A 831 5.44 3.40 16.50
C SER A 831 5.67 2.04 15.84
N GLY A 832 5.70 0.95 16.64
CA GLY A 832 5.91 -0.43 16.21
C GLY A 832 7.39 -0.87 16.13
N LEU A 833 8.35 0.01 16.40
CA LEU A 833 9.75 -0.39 16.59
C LEU A 833 9.96 -0.84 18.04
N ARG A 834 10.09 -2.12 18.30
CA ARG A 834 10.51 -2.69 19.57
C ARG A 834 11.98 -2.32 19.83
N VAL A 835 12.22 -1.31 20.65
CA VAL A 835 13.53 -0.65 20.77
C VAL A 835 14.62 -1.61 21.24
N LEU A 836 14.47 -2.22 22.40
CA LEU A 836 15.48 -3.11 23.00
C LEU A 836 15.75 -4.33 22.13
N GLN A 837 14.69 -4.96 21.64
CA GLN A 837 14.80 -6.13 20.77
C GLN A 837 15.48 -5.80 19.44
N SER A 838 15.19 -4.64 18.87
CA SER A 838 15.83 -4.16 17.64
C SER A 838 17.32 -3.88 17.86
N TRP A 839 17.66 -3.20 18.96
CA TRP A 839 19.02 -2.88 19.34
C TRP A 839 19.88 -4.14 19.52
N LEU A 840 19.38 -5.13 20.26
CA LEU A 840 20.02 -6.43 20.46
C LEU A 840 20.20 -7.17 19.12
N ALA A 841 19.16 -7.26 18.30
CA ALA A 841 19.20 -8.00 17.04
C ALA A 841 20.27 -7.50 16.05
N TYR A 842 20.57 -6.20 16.04
CA TYR A 842 21.65 -5.65 15.21
C TYR A 842 23.06 -6.02 15.72
N ARG A 843 23.20 -6.43 16.97
CA ARG A 843 24.48 -6.75 17.64
C ARG A 843 24.75 -8.24 17.83
N MET A 844 23.83 -9.13 17.37
CA MET A 844 24.02 -10.58 17.38
C MET A 844 25.06 -11.06 16.33
N GLY A 845 25.59 -12.24 16.49
CA GLY A 845 26.53 -12.88 15.57
C GLY A 845 25.94 -13.06 14.16
N LYS A 846 24.69 -13.52 14.08
CA LYS A 846 23.88 -13.46 12.85
C LYS A 846 23.03 -12.19 12.89
N GLY A 847 23.49 -11.10 12.30
CA GLY A 847 22.78 -9.84 12.36
C GLY A 847 21.40 -9.86 11.68
N LYS A 848 20.54 -8.98 12.15
CA LYS A 848 19.19 -8.78 11.62
C LYS A 848 19.22 -8.13 10.23
N GLY A 849 18.30 -8.55 9.37
CA GLY A 849 18.02 -7.92 8.09
C GLY A 849 18.71 -8.56 6.89
N LYS A 850 18.30 -8.11 5.71
CA LYS A 850 18.88 -8.57 4.45
C LYS A 850 20.28 -8.00 4.28
N LYS A 851 21.28 -8.85 4.04
CA LYS A 851 22.64 -8.41 3.71
C LYS A 851 22.61 -7.60 2.43
N SER A 852 23.33 -6.49 2.41
CA SER A 852 23.50 -5.66 1.22
C SER A 852 24.76 -6.01 0.43
N SER A 853 25.75 -6.66 1.09
CA SER A 853 27.08 -6.88 0.53
C SER A 853 27.78 -7.99 1.30
N PRO A 854 28.78 -8.69 0.70
CA PRO A 854 29.66 -9.61 1.43
C PRO A 854 30.43 -8.96 2.59
N LEU A 855 30.59 -7.63 2.60
CA LEU A 855 31.22 -6.90 3.69
C LEU A 855 30.41 -6.94 4.99
N ASP A 856 29.10 -7.17 4.91
CA ASP A 856 28.23 -7.29 6.08
C ASP A 856 28.56 -8.51 6.94
N ASP A 857 29.27 -9.51 6.40
CA ASP A 857 29.75 -10.68 7.12
C ASP A 857 30.90 -10.38 8.07
N ILE A 858 31.57 -9.24 7.92
CA ILE A 858 32.58 -8.77 8.84
C ILE A 858 31.89 -8.19 10.06
N ARG A 859 31.90 -8.95 11.17
CA ARG A 859 31.26 -8.64 12.44
C ARG A 859 32.25 -8.66 13.61
N PRO A 860 31.86 -8.16 14.81
CA PRO A 860 32.66 -8.29 15.99
C PRO A 860 32.96 -9.77 16.32
N ALA A 861 34.14 -10.08 16.76
CA ALA A 861 34.51 -11.44 17.12
C ALA A 861 33.99 -11.85 18.53
N LYS A 862 33.72 -10.86 19.38
CA LYS A 862 33.21 -11.06 20.75
C LYS A 862 32.29 -9.92 21.12
N TRP A 863 31.45 -10.14 22.12
CA TRP A 863 30.59 -9.12 22.71
C TRP A 863 31.41 -8.02 23.38
N THR A 864 31.09 -6.77 23.14
CA THR A 864 31.74 -5.60 23.74
C THR A 864 30.70 -4.47 23.98
N PHE A 865 29.44 -4.85 24.16
CA PHE A 865 28.32 -3.90 24.17
C PHE A 865 27.61 -3.84 25.53
N THR A 866 28.16 -4.42 26.59
CA THR A 866 27.58 -4.43 27.95
C THR A 866 27.26 -3.00 28.42
N ASP A 867 28.22 -2.08 28.39
CA ASP A 867 28.03 -0.70 28.83
C ASP A 867 26.94 0.04 27.98
N GLU A 868 26.94 -0.19 26.66
CA GLU A 868 25.93 0.43 25.78
C GLU A 868 24.53 -0.18 26.03
N LEU A 869 24.44 -1.49 26.37
CA LEU A 869 23.20 -2.15 26.72
C LEU A 869 22.63 -1.61 28.03
N LEU A 870 23.45 -1.51 29.05
CA LEU A 870 23.10 -0.96 30.37
C LEU A 870 22.62 0.50 30.22
N LEU A 871 23.37 1.29 29.46
CA LEU A 871 22.99 2.67 29.16
C LEU A 871 21.59 2.77 28.50
N LEU A 872 21.30 1.87 27.56
CA LEU A 872 19.98 1.79 26.93
C LEU A 872 18.90 1.36 27.94
N LEU A 873 19.14 0.31 28.72
CA LEU A 873 18.21 -0.18 29.74
C LEU A 873 17.86 0.93 30.74
N HIS A 874 18.84 1.64 31.24
CA HIS A 874 18.66 2.77 32.18
C HIS A 874 17.83 3.90 31.54
N THR A 875 18.10 4.24 30.28
CA THR A 875 17.34 5.27 29.56
C THR A 875 15.88 4.87 29.38
N LEU A 876 15.60 3.63 28.99
CA LEU A 876 14.23 3.15 28.81
C LEU A 876 13.50 3.00 30.16
N GLU A 877 14.20 2.53 31.20
CA GLU A 877 13.67 2.46 32.57
C GLU A 877 13.22 3.85 33.07
N TYR A 878 14.08 4.85 32.95
CA TYR A 878 13.75 6.23 33.29
C TYR A 878 12.53 6.72 32.49
N THR A 879 12.51 6.49 31.18
CA THR A 879 11.40 6.92 30.32
C THR A 879 10.05 6.32 30.76
N VAL A 880 10.02 5.03 31.07
CA VAL A 880 8.84 4.33 31.58
C VAL A 880 8.42 4.92 32.93
N GLN A 881 9.39 5.13 33.84
CA GLN A 881 9.15 5.65 35.17
C GLN A 881 8.56 7.06 35.18
N VAL A 882 8.97 7.93 34.27
CA VAL A 882 8.50 9.34 34.22
C VAL A 882 7.26 9.54 33.35
N THR A 883 6.81 8.53 32.63
CA THR A 883 5.64 8.61 31.74
C THR A 883 4.35 9.05 32.48
N PRO A 884 4.04 8.58 33.71
CA PRO A 884 2.87 9.09 34.47
C PRO A 884 2.98 10.59 34.79
N THR A 885 4.17 11.09 35.11
CA THR A 885 4.42 12.52 35.35
C THR A 885 4.20 13.32 34.06
N ALA A 886 4.70 12.85 32.92
CA ALA A 886 4.47 13.45 31.61
C ALA A 886 2.97 13.50 31.26
N ALA A 887 2.21 12.43 31.59
CA ALA A 887 0.78 12.36 31.37
C ALA A 887 0.00 13.39 32.22
N GLN A 888 0.42 13.59 33.46
CA GLN A 888 -0.17 14.61 34.35
C GLN A 888 0.12 16.03 33.85
N MET A 889 1.36 16.29 33.45
CA MET A 889 1.73 17.59 32.85
C MET A 889 0.97 17.87 31.57
N LEU A 890 0.84 16.88 30.69
CA LEU A 890 0.04 17.01 29.48
C LEU A 890 -1.43 17.31 29.80
N LEU A 891 -2.01 16.62 30.79
CA LEU A 891 -3.37 16.88 31.25
C LEU A 891 -3.54 18.32 31.78
N GLU A 892 -2.58 18.81 32.56
CA GLU A 892 -2.59 20.18 33.07
C GLU A 892 -2.54 21.22 31.95
N VAL A 893 -1.66 20.99 30.95
CA VAL A 893 -1.54 21.86 29.77
C VAL A 893 -2.84 21.92 28.98
N VAL A 894 -3.43 20.78 28.63
CA VAL A 894 -4.64 20.73 27.79
C VAL A 894 -5.93 21.12 28.53
N SER A 895 -5.90 21.10 29.83
CA SER A 895 -7.02 21.60 30.69
C SER A 895 -6.93 23.11 30.95
N GLY A 896 -5.77 23.71 30.69
CA GLY A 896 -5.53 25.15 30.81
C GLY A 896 -5.79 25.93 29.53
N SER A 897 -5.48 27.22 29.53
CA SER A 897 -5.49 28.03 28.32
C SER A 897 -4.24 27.76 27.48
N VAL A 898 -4.44 27.41 26.19
CA VAL A 898 -3.38 27.15 25.22
C VAL A 898 -3.47 28.12 24.05
N PHE A 899 -2.34 28.32 23.36
CA PHE A 899 -2.32 29.10 22.12
C PHE A 899 -2.88 28.24 20.98
N LEU A 900 -3.74 28.88 20.17
CA LEU A 900 -4.19 28.30 18.91
C LEU A 900 -3.17 28.60 17.81
N ALA A 901 -3.12 27.77 16.75
CA ALA A 901 -2.23 27.97 15.60
C ALA A 901 -2.38 29.37 14.98
N ALA A 902 -3.62 29.87 14.90
CA ALA A 902 -3.91 31.20 14.35
C ALA A 902 -3.37 32.38 15.19
N GLU A 903 -3.02 32.15 16.46
CA GLU A 903 -2.45 33.18 17.34
C GLU A 903 -0.92 33.28 17.18
N LEU A 904 -0.27 32.24 16.64
CA LEU A 904 1.18 32.17 16.55
C LEU A 904 1.72 32.75 15.23
N PRO A 905 2.98 33.24 15.23
CA PRO A 905 3.62 33.68 14.01
C PRO A 905 3.78 32.54 12.98
N THR A 906 3.29 32.76 11.78
CA THR A 906 3.43 31.78 10.68
C THR A 906 4.83 31.77 10.10
N PRO A 907 5.47 30.61 9.89
CA PRO A 907 6.77 30.51 9.26
C PRO A 907 6.77 30.97 7.80
N THR A 908 7.83 31.61 7.37
CA THR A 908 8.04 32.04 5.98
C THR A 908 8.56 30.89 5.11
N ASP A 909 8.42 31.01 3.79
CA ASP A 909 8.97 30.03 2.83
C ASP A 909 10.51 29.92 2.91
N ALA A 910 11.19 31.00 3.33
CA ALA A 910 12.62 30.98 3.52
C ALA A 910 13.05 30.15 4.73
N GLU A 911 12.26 30.16 5.80
CA GLU A 911 12.50 29.36 7.00
C GLU A 911 12.25 27.87 6.78
N ARG A 912 11.38 27.53 5.87
CA ARG A 912 11.12 26.13 5.47
C ARG A 912 12.24 25.52 4.62
N LYS A 913 13.18 26.30 4.11
CA LYS A 913 14.32 25.85 3.30
C LYS A 913 15.53 25.54 4.16
N ALA A 914 16.40 24.66 3.65
CA ALA A 914 17.68 24.39 4.26
C ALA A 914 18.51 25.67 4.41
N PRO A 915 19.32 25.83 5.48
CA PRO A 915 20.26 26.93 5.61
C PRO A 915 21.28 26.90 4.46
N LYS A 916 21.61 28.08 3.95
CA LYS A 916 22.63 28.23 2.90
C LYS A 916 24.04 28.14 3.49
#